data_28333deb7445dcd49178f332987a88bd
#
_entry.id   28333deb7445dcd49178f332987a88bd
#
_cell.length_a   1.000
_cell.length_b   1.000
_cell.length_c   1.000
_cell.angle_alpha   90.00
_cell.angle_beta   90.00
_cell.angle_gamma   90.00
#
_symmetry.space_group_name_H-M   'P 1'
#
loop_
_entity.id
_entity.type
_entity.pdbx_description
1 polymer ?
#
loop_
_entity_poly.entity_id
_entity_poly.type
_entity_poly.pdbx_seq_one_letter_code
_entity_poly.pdbx_strand_id
1 'polypeptide(L)'
;MVYLLPQYKTKLLRVPVVEKTVRVWNESGRERLKDCFEMTDWQVFIDSCDGLDELNDHVSGYINFCEQNALEEKTVKIFGNNKPWVTKEMKSLLNEKKRCFMEKNKERGKQIQNKIKLKMKECKKSYKEKIEEKFRTNDSKGMWAGVKQMIGFKDKETKISTEKGKEKEYCDQLNNFYSRFDTYDFSKEIQNIKKDVSENNDHILQIERHDVLKLFRSLKSNKASGPDDVKPKTLKTFAFELCDIFTHIFNFSLKFNIIPTSWKTSKIIPVPKSKTAKEMNDFRPVALTPVPMKCLEKFVLKSFLPTCEPYLDPNQFAYRAKRGVEDAILFFTNNVYSHLDTPKSYVRTLFLDFSSAFNTIQPHLLIPKLLNMGVNKNICLWILEFLTERPQFVFLKCGNTSFLSSINVLNTGAPQGTVLSPILFTIYTNDCRGSFNNIPFIKYADDTIIQALINTLNDLLNYYDEIEKFTKWCSDHYLQLNVKKTKELIFDFRKKNNTHDPLMIKNETVERVTEYKYLGVVFDENLNWESQAAKVNGKMNQRLYFMRKLNSFNVDNVILALFYQSCILSILAFCLPAWGGNAREKEKRKLNRCLKSACKIISENPQNFDALSLALCAKKLNKVIEDETHPLYPQIRFSSRSGKLIHIRTRTVRFSNSFLPFAIRNHE
;
A
#
# COMPACT_ATOMS: atom_id res chain seq x y z
N MET A 1 41.33 32.79 25.11
CA MET A 1 41.02 31.40 25.46
C MET A 1 39.51 31.22 25.41
N VAL A 2 39.00 30.61 24.34
CA VAL A 2 37.54 30.36 24.15
C VAL A 2 37.21 29.02 24.77
N TYR A 3 36.50 29.02 25.87
CA TYR A 3 35.96 27.79 26.46
C TYR A 3 34.73 27.36 25.66
N LEU A 4 34.84 26.36 24.83
CA LEU A 4 33.70 25.62 24.28
C LEU A 4 33.15 24.75 25.41
N LEU A 5 32.14 25.24 26.12
CA LEU A 5 31.31 24.38 26.96
C LEU A 5 30.52 23.45 26.07
N PRO A 6 30.73 22.12 26.11
CA PRO A 6 29.88 21.20 25.38
C PRO A 6 28.46 21.38 25.90
N GLN A 7 27.48 21.64 25.02
CA GLN A 7 26.07 21.55 25.37
C GLN A 7 25.80 20.12 25.82
N TYR A 8 25.90 19.89 27.12
CA TYR A 8 25.47 18.62 27.68
C TYR A 8 23.99 18.45 27.38
N LYS A 9 23.69 17.28 26.80
CA LYS A 9 22.34 16.83 26.48
C LYS A 9 21.39 17.26 27.57
N THR A 10 20.42 18.09 27.19
CA THR A 10 19.24 18.38 27.99
C THR A 10 18.81 17.10 28.69
N LYS A 11 18.55 17.18 30.01
CA LYS A 11 18.09 16.06 30.85
C LYS A 11 17.15 15.19 30.03
N LEU A 12 17.48 13.90 29.87
CA LEU A 12 16.62 12.95 29.18
C LEU A 12 15.23 13.08 29.83
N LEU A 13 14.29 13.68 29.11
CA LEU A 13 12.90 13.74 29.52
C LEU A 13 12.49 12.33 29.88
N ARG A 14 12.09 12.10 31.12
CA ARG A 14 11.54 10.82 31.55
C ARG A 14 10.28 10.59 30.73
N VAL A 15 10.38 9.70 29.76
CA VAL A 15 9.19 9.25 29.05
C VAL A 15 8.33 8.51 30.08
N PRO A 16 7.08 8.92 30.28
CA PRO A 16 6.21 8.26 31.24
C PRO A 16 6.06 6.78 30.89
N VAL A 17 5.91 5.96 31.91
CA VAL A 17 5.62 4.53 31.73
C VAL A 17 4.21 4.41 31.16
N VAL A 18 4.07 3.72 30.05
CA VAL A 18 2.76 3.41 29.46
C VAL A 18 2.36 2.02 29.93
N GLU A 19 1.25 1.91 30.62
CA GLU A 19 0.63 0.63 30.96
C GLU A 19 -0.29 0.23 29.81
N LYS A 20 -0.16 -1.01 29.36
CA LYS A 20 -1.01 -1.58 28.31
C LYS A 20 -1.54 -2.93 28.77
N THR A 21 -2.85 -3.07 28.80
CA THR A 21 -3.50 -4.36 29.00
C THR A 21 -3.46 -5.15 27.69
N VAL A 22 -3.01 -6.39 27.77
CA VAL A 22 -2.95 -7.32 26.62
C VAL A 22 -3.53 -8.66 27.05
N ARG A 23 -4.33 -9.27 26.16
CA ARG A 23 -4.83 -10.63 26.37
C ARG A 23 -3.74 -11.63 26.01
N VAL A 24 -3.51 -12.58 26.90
CA VAL A 24 -2.45 -13.58 26.77
C VAL A 24 -3.02 -14.82 26.08
N TRP A 25 -2.48 -15.16 24.93
CA TRP A 25 -2.81 -16.35 24.17
C TRP A 25 -1.90 -17.52 24.59
N ASN A 26 -2.11 -18.04 25.81
CA ASN A 26 -1.46 -19.27 26.28
C ASN A 26 -2.22 -20.52 25.77
N GLU A 27 -1.67 -21.69 26.02
CA GLU A 27 -2.25 -22.96 25.57
C GLU A 27 -3.60 -23.24 26.24
N SER A 28 -3.67 -23.10 27.55
CA SER A 28 -4.89 -23.26 28.33
C SER A 28 -6.02 -22.31 27.90
N GLY A 29 -5.71 -21.03 27.59
CA GLY A 29 -6.71 -20.10 27.07
C GLY A 29 -7.21 -20.47 25.68
N ARG A 30 -6.34 -21.07 24.84
CA ARG A 30 -6.75 -21.58 23.53
C ARG A 30 -7.65 -22.81 23.63
N GLU A 31 -7.33 -23.73 24.51
CA GLU A 31 -8.15 -24.92 24.76
C GLU A 31 -9.53 -24.49 25.24
N ARG A 32 -9.63 -23.64 26.25
CA ARG A 32 -10.93 -23.11 26.71
C ARG A 32 -11.75 -22.44 25.62
N LEU A 33 -11.11 -21.66 24.74
CA LEU A 33 -11.78 -21.04 23.59
C LEU A 33 -12.26 -22.09 22.57
N LYS A 34 -11.45 -23.13 22.37
CA LYS A 34 -11.81 -24.23 21.47
C LYS A 34 -13.04 -24.94 22.00
N ASP A 35 -13.02 -25.32 23.26
CA ASP A 35 -14.16 -25.99 23.93
C ASP A 35 -15.43 -25.14 23.87
N CYS A 36 -15.32 -23.81 24.09
CA CYS A 36 -16.48 -22.93 23.93
C CYS A 36 -17.10 -23.02 22.54
N PHE A 37 -16.27 -22.95 21.46
CA PHE A 37 -16.81 -22.96 20.10
C PHE A 37 -17.22 -24.35 19.60
N GLU A 38 -16.58 -25.43 20.06
CA GLU A 38 -16.96 -26.82 19.73
C GLU A 38 -18.28 -27.21 20.39
N MET A 39 -18.54 -26.72 21.61
CA MET A 39 -19.79 -27.01 22.34
C MET A 39 -20.96 -26.09 21.95
N THR A 40 -20.72 -25.10 21.08
CA THR A 40 -21.76 -24.16 20.65
C THR A 40 -22.61 -24.79 19.55
N ASP A 41 -23.90 -24.92 19.81
CA ASP A 41 -24.87 -25.21 18.76
C ASP A 41 -25.24 -23.92 18.01
N TRP A 42 -24.63 -23.75 16.85
CA TRP A 42 -24.87 -22.58 16.00
C TRP A 42 -26.28 -22.56 15.41
N GLN A 43 -26.98 -23.69 15.35
CA GLN A 43 -28.36 -23.73 14.85
C GLN A 43 -29.30 -22.95 15.79
N VAL A 44 -29.08 -23.00 17.09
CA VAL A 44 -29.83 -22.20 18.05
C VAL A 44 -29.73 -20.70 17.77
N PHE A 45 -28.54 -20.21 17.37
CA PHE A 45 -28.37 -18.81 17.00
C PHE A 45 -29.15 -18.48 15.71
N ILE A 46 -29.13 -19.38 14.73
CA ILE A 46 -29.83 -19.19 13.46
C ILE A 46 -31.34 -19.15 13.68
N ASP A 47 -31.86 -20.07 14.49
CA ASP A 47 -33.31 -20.22 14.71
C ASP A 47 -33.87 -19.16 15.65
N SER A 48 -33.06 -18.52 16.49
CA SER A 48 -33.48 -17.51 17.47
C SER A 48 -33.43 -16.08 16.96
N CYS A 49 -32.94 -15.84 15.74
CA CYS A 49 -32.78 -14.50 15.19
C CYS A 49 -33.79 -14.21 14.09
N ASP A 50 -34.41 -13.03 14.12
CA ASP A 50 -35.39 -12.61 13.11
C ASP A 50 -34.75 -12.13 11.81
N GLY A 51 -33.44 -11.90 11.80
CA GLY A 51 -32.73 -11.40 10.61
C GLY A 51 -31.20 -11.47 10.68
N LEU A 52 -30.58 -11.10 9.57
CA LEU A 52 -29.12 -11.21 9.40
C LEU A 52 -28.33 -10.25 10.31
N ASP A 53 -28.85 -9.06 10.56
CA ASP A 53 -28.21 -8.09 11.47
C ASP A 53 -28.11 -8.66 12.89
N GLU A 54 -29.23 -9.17 13.41
CA GLU A 54 -29.31 -9.74 14.74
C GLU A 54 -28.43 -11.00 14.87
N LEU A 55 -28.50 -11.91 13.90
CA LEU A 55 -27.65 -13.11 13.86
C LEU A 55 -26.17 -12.75 13.90
N ASN A 56 -25.73 -11.80 13.07
CA ASN A 56 -24.35 -11.37 13.03
C ASN A 56 -23.88 -10.70 14.34
N ASP A 57 -24.73 -9.87 14.94
CA ASP A 57 -24.41 -9.20 16.19
C ASP A 57 -24.34 -10.18 17.37
N HIS A 58 -25.24 -11.17 17.42
CA HIS A 58 -25.17 -12.25 18.40
C HIS A 58 -23.91 -13.11 18.23
N VAL A 59 -23.59 -13.55 17.00
CA VAL A 59 -22.38 -14.35 16.72
C VAL A 59 -21.11 -13.56 17.08
N SER A 60 -21.00 -12.31 16.64
CA SER A 60 -19.85 -11.46 16.93
C SER A 60 -19.73 -11.15 18.43
N GLY A 61 -20.84 -10.86 19.08
CA GLY A 61 -20.92 -10.65 20.53
C GLY A 61 -20.48 -11.89 21.31
N TYR A 62 -20.94 -13.06 20.93
CA TYR A 62 -20.59 -14.33 21.55
C TYR A 62 -19.09 -14.67 21.38
N ILE A 63 -18.52 -14.48 20.18
CA ILE A 63 -17.09 -14.67 19.95
C ILE A 63 -16.27 -13.75 20.88
N ASN A 64 -16.66 -12.47 20.99
CA ASN A 64 -15.97 -11.54 21.87
C ASN A 64 -16.13 -11.87 23.35
N PHE A 65 -17.32 -12.35 23.75
CA PHE A 65 -17.59 -12.83 25.11
C PHE A 65 -16.70 -14.03 25.47
N CYS A 66 -16.63 -15.04 24.60
CA CYS A 66 -15.75 -16.19 24.79
C CYS A 66 -14.29 -15.77 24.91
N GLU A 67 -13.80 -14.84 24.05
CA GLU A 67 -12.44 -14.31 24.16
C GLU A 67 -12.18 -13.59 25.49
N GLN A 68 -13.15 -12.86 26.01
CA GLN A 68 -13.02 -12.13 27.29
C GLN A 68 -12.89 -13.08 28.45
N ASN A 69 -13.65 -14.16 28.45
CA ASN A 69 -13.69 -15.12 29.56
C ASN A 69 -12.58 -16.17 29.52
N ALA A 70 -12.17 -16.61 28.30
CA ALA A 70 -11.17 -17.66 28.16
C ALA A 70 -9.71 -17.13 28.23
N LEU A 71 -9.46 -15.87 27.84
CA LEU A 71 -8.11 -15.32 27.76
C LEU A 71 -7.82 -14.39 28.96
N GLU A 72 -6.75 -14.69 29.68
CA GLU A 72 -6.27 -13.86 30.78
C GLU A 72 -5.82 -12.48 30.31
N GLU A 73 -6.19 -11.43 31.04
CA GLU A 73 -5.68 -10.09 30.81
C GLU A 73 -4.44 -9.83 31.66
N LYS A 74 -3.39 -9.32 31.02
CA LYS A 74 -2.15 -8.96 31.67
C LYS A 74 -1.75 -7.52 31.37
N THR A 75 -1.56 -6.74 32.40
CA THR A 75 -1.03 -5.36 32.27
C THR A 75 0.48 -5.38 32.08
N VAL A 76 0.96 -4.89 30.96
CA VAL A 76 2.38 -4.79 30.62
C VAL A 76 2.83 -3.34 30.68
N LYS A 77 3.86 -3.06 31.49
CA LYS A 77 4.48 -1.74 31.59
C LYS A 77 5.53 -1.54 30.49
N ILE A 78 5.30 -0.57 29.62
CA ILE A 78 6.20 -0.22 28.52
C ILE A 78 7.02 1.00 28.91
N PHE A 79 8.35 0.82 28.98
CA PHE A 79 9.31 1.87 29.31
C PHE A 79 9.93 2.42 28.01
N GLY A 80 9.61 3.64 27.63
CA GLY A 80 10.04 4.24 26.35
C GLY A 80 11.56 4.42 26.16
N ASN A 81 12.35 4.35 27.24
CA ASN A 81 13.81 4.53 27.21
C ASN A 81 14.62 3.24 27.40
N ASN A 82 13.95 2.10 27.56
CA ASN A 82 14.64 0.81 27.70
C ASN A 82 15.25 0.36 26.38
N LYS A 83 16.52 -0.08 26.44
CA LYS A 83 17.11 -0.83 25.36
C LYS A 83 16.50 -2.25 25.35
N PRO A 84 16.15 -2.82 24.19
CA PRO A 84 15.39 -4.08 24.12
C PRO A 84 16.12 -5.30 24.70
N TRP A 85 17.44 -5.25 24.79
CA TRP A 85 18.26 -6.31 25.41
C TRP A 85 18.46 -6.15 26.90
N VAL A 86 17.91 -5.12 27.55
CA VAL A 86 18.08 -4.91 29.03
C VAL A 86 17.02 -5.72 29.75
N THR A 87 17.48 -6.81 30.44
CA THR A 87 16.64 -7.70 31.26
C THR A 87 16.43 -7.13 32.66
N LYS A 88 15.52 -7.76 33.43
CA LYS A 88 15.30 -7.43 34.84
C LYS A 88 16.56 -7.65 35.67
N GLU A 89 17.28 -8.76 35.45
CA GLU A 89 18.56 -9.08 36.11
C GLU A 89 19.62 -8.02 35.84
N MET A 90 19.73 -7.55 34.61
CA MET A 90 20.67 -6.49 34.24
C MET A 90 20.34 -5.18 34.97
N LYS A 91 19.05 -4.85 35.13
CA LYS A 91 18.61 -3.68 35.93
C LYS A 91 18.97 -3.84 37.40
N SER A 92 18.84 -5.05 37.98
CA SER A 92 19.25 -5.35 39.33
C SER A 92 20.73 -5.09 39.52
N LEU A 93 21.60 -5.62 38.66
CA LEU A 93 23.05 -5.40 38.71
C LEU A 93 23.42 -3.91 38.54
N LEU A 94 22.72 -3.17 37.68
CA LEU A 94 22.93 -1.72 37.58
C LEU A 94 22.54 -0.96 38.85
N ASN A 95 21.48 -1.37 39.53
CA ASN A 95 21.07 -0.78 40.81
C ASN A 95 22.05 -1.14 41.92
N GLU A 96 22.54 -2.38 41.96
CA GLU A 96 23.56 -2.81 42.89
C GLU A 96 24.86 -2.02 42.71
N LYS A 97 25.30 -1.80 41.48
CA LYS A 97 26.45 -0.93 41.20
C LYS A 97 26.22 0.49 41.70
N LYS A 98 25.01 1.03 41.57
CA LYS A 98 24.66 2.34 42.14
C LYS A 98 24.79 2.37 43.67
N ARG A 99 24.33 1.32 44.35
CA ARG A 99 24.47 1.19 45.82
C ARG A 99 25.94 1.17 46.24
N CYS A 100 26.78 0.32 45.59
CA CYS A 100 28.21 0.29 45.86
C CYS A 100 28.90 1.63 45.63
N PHE A 101 28.46 2.44 44.70
CA PHE A 101 28.99 3.79 44.48
C PHE A 101 28.62 4.74 45.62
N MET A 102 27.38 4.66 46.15
CA MET A 102 26.95 5.45 47.30
C MET A 102 27.66 5.03 48.55
N GLU A 103 27.91 3.74 48.75
CA GLU A 103 28.64 3.13 49.90
C GLU A 103 30.15 3.28 49.74
N LYS A 104 30.66 3.95 48.72
CA LYS A 104 32.10 4.12 48.39
C LYS A 104 32.91 2.81 48.31
N ASN A 105 32.23 1.67 48.14
CA ASN A 105 32.89 0.35 48.02
C ASN A 105 33.39 0.12 46.56
N LYS A 106 34.64 0.53 46.32
CA LYS A 106 35.26 0.48 44.97
C LYS A 106 35.54 -0.95 44.49
N GLU A 107 35.91 -1.89 45.37
CA GLU A 107 36.24 -3.26 44.94
C GLU A 107 34.99 -4.03 44.53
N ARG A 108 33.93 -3.99 45.33
CA ARG A 108 32.64 -4.58 44.99
C ARG A 108 32.06 -3.93 43.71
N GLY A 109 32.23 -2.62 43.58
CA GLY A 109 31.83 -1.90 42.37
C GLY A 109 32.53 -2.39 41.07
N LYS A 110 33.83 -2.74 41.15
CA LYS A 110 34.59 -3.33 40.02
C LYS A 110 34.11 -4.75 39.69
N GLN A 111 33.86 -5.59 40.72
CA GLN A 111 33.33 -6.94 40.53
C GLN A 111 31.97 -6.92 39.84
N ILE A 112 31.04 -6.06 40.30
CA ILE A 112 29.71 -5.88 39.66
C ILE A 112 29.83 -5.35 38.27
N GLN A 113 30.77 -4.43 37.99
CA GLN A 113 31.01 -3.92 36.62
C GLN A 113 31.43 -5.03 35.66
N ASN A 114 32.25 -5.99 36.11
CA ASN A 114 32.64 -7.15 35.30
C ASN A 114 31.44 -8.07 35.04
N LYS A 115 30.61 -8.35 36.09
CA LYS A 115 29.36 -9.09 35.92
C LYS A 115 28.40 -8.41 34.91
N ILE A 116 28.26 -7.08 34.99
CA ILE A 116 27.46 -6.31 34.02
C ILE A 116 27.98 -6.46 32.58
N LYS A 117 29.34 -6.44 32.41
CA LYS A 117 29.93 -6.62 31.06
C LYS A 117 29.61 -8.00 30.47
N LEU A 118 29.72 -9.06 31.26
CA LEU A 118 29.41 -10.43 30.84
C LEU A 118 27.90 -10.55 30.51
N LYS A 119 27.05 -10.12 31.45
CA LYS A 119 25.58 -10.18 31.26
C LYS A 119 25.12 -9.36 30.07
N MET A 120 25.77 -8.23 29.76
CA MET A 120 25.48 -7.42 28.59
C MET A 120 25.79 -8.17 27.29
N LYS A 121 26.89 -8.96 27.25
CA LYS A 121 27.21 -9.81 26.08
C LYS A 121 26.13 -10.87 25.89
N GLU A 122 25.73 -11.57 26.92
CA GLU A 122 24.68 -12.60 26.90
C GLU A 122 23.33 -12.01 26.40
N CYS A 123 22.90 -10.91 27.01
CA CYS A 123 21.64 -10.26 26.68
C CYS A 123 21.63 -9.77 25.21
N LYS A 124 22.75 -9.25 24.73
CA LYS A 124 22.88 -8.86 23.32
C LYS A 124 22.86 -10.07 22.38
N LYS A 125 23.48 -11.19 22.78
CA LYS A 125 23.48 -12.45 22.03
C LYS A 125 22.04 -13.00 21.90
N SER A 126 21.33 -13.14 23.02
CA SER A 126 19.94 -13.59 23.02
C SER A 126 18.99 -12.67 22.22
N TYR A 127 19.22 -11.36 22.29
CA TYR A 127 18.42 -10.42 21.47
C TYR A 127 18.74 -10.54 19.98
N LYS A 128 20.01 -10.77 19.60
CA LYS A 128 20.44 -11.07 18.23
C LYS A 128 19.69 -12.30 17.71
N GLU A 129 19.70 -13.41 18.45
CA GLU A 129 19.03 -14.66 18.08
C GLU A 129 17.53 -14.46 17.82
N LYS A 130 16.85 -13.66 18.66
CA LYS A 130 15.44 -13.28 18.45
C LYS A 130 15.21 -12.50 17.17
N ILE A 131 16.16 -11.68 16.74
CA ILE A 131 16.03 -10.95 15.47
C ILE A 131 16.32 -11.86 14.30
N GLU A 132 17.32 -12.73 14.39
CA GLU A 132 17.64 -13.74 13.38
C GLU A 132 16.45 -14.66 13.12
N GLU A 133 15.73 -15.07 14.16
CA GLU A 133 14.52 -15.85 14.04
C GLU A 133 13.40 -15.12 13.27
N LYS A 134 13.25 -13.80 13.49
CA LYS A 134 12.30 -12.98 12.73
C LYS A 134 12.65 -12.89 11.23
N PHE A 135 13.93 -12.91 10.90
CA PHE A 135 14.37 -13.01 9.51
C PHE A 135 14.01 -14.37 8.90
N ARG A 136 14.23 -15.46 9.63
CA ARG A 136 13.93 -16.83 9.17
C ARG A 136 12.43 -17.05 8.99
N THR A 137 11.62 -16.48 9.87
CA THR A 137 10.14 -16.60 9.83
C THR A 137 9.45 -15.57 8.92
N ASN A 138 10.21 -14.77 8.14
CA ASN A 138 9.68 -13.69 7.29
C ASN A 138 8.78 -12.66 8.02
N ASP A 139 8.98 -12.47 9.34
CA ASP A 139 8.31 -11.40 10.09
C ASP A 139 8.97 -10.04 9.77
N SER A 140 8.68 -9.50 8.60
CA SER A 140 9.26 -8.24 8.11
C SER A 140 9.02 -7.07 9.08
N LYS A 141 7.86 -7.00 9.72
CA LYS A 141 7.52 -5.92 10.67
C LYS A 141 8.36 -6.04 11.95
N GLY A 142 8.42 -7.23 12.51
CA GLY A 142 9.21 -7.51 13.71
C GLY A 142 10.71 -7.39 13.46
N MET A 143 11.18 -7.80 12.29
CA MET A 143 12.55 -7.62 11.80
C MET A 143 12.94 -6.14 11.78
N TRP A 144 12.17 -5.30 11.06
CA TRP A 144 12.46 -3.86 10.98
C TRP A 144 12.38 -3.16 12.33
N ALA A 145 11.40 -3.50 13.17
CA ALA A 145 11.31 -2.97 14.53
C ALA A 145 12.55 -3.35 15.35
N GLY A 146 12.99 -4.60 15.27
CA GLY A 146 14.19 -5.09 15.95
C GLY A 146 15.48 -4.39 15.46
N VAL A 147 15.66 -4.27 14.14
CA VAL A 147 16.81 -3.55 13.53
C VAL A 147 16.83 -2.09 13.97
N LYS A 148 15.71 -1.38 13.90
CA LYS A 148 15.60 0.02 14.33
C LYS A 148 15.94 0.18 15.82
N GLN A 149 15.45 -0.73 16.66
CA GLN A 149 15.75 -0.75 18.10
C GLN A 149 17.24 -1.03 18.39
N MET A 150 17.86 -1.99 17.65
CA MET A 150 19.30 -2.25 17.76
C MET A 150 20.14 -1.01 17.49
N ILE A 151 19.79 -0.26 16.46
CA ILE A 151 20.52 0.92 16.01
C ILE A 151 20.20 2.15 16.86
N GLY A 152 19.13 2.08 17.68
CA GLY A 152 18.62 3.22 18.44
C GLY A 152 17.91 4.25 17.55
N PHE A 153 17.42 3.82 16.37
CA PHE A 153 16.66 4.65 15.47
C PHE A 153 15.24 4.81 16.01
N LYS A 154 14.86 6.03 16.35
CA LYS A 154 13.49 6.39 16.73
C LYS A 154 12.81 7.00 15.53
N ASP A 155 11.72 6.38 15.06
CA ASP A 155 10.82 7.06 14.14
C ASP A 155 10.23 8.27 14.88
N LYS A 156 10.24 9.43 14.25
CA LYS A 156 9.43 10.55 14.74
C LYS A 156 7.97 10.16 14.47
N GLU A 157 7.24 9.80 15.52
CA GLU A 157 5.79 9.66 15.40
C GLU A 157 5.21 11.03 15.01
N THR A 158 4.54 11.09 13.89
CA THR A 158 3.66 12.20 13.54
C THR A 158 2.45 12.07 14.46
N LYS A 159 2.45 12.83 15.54
CA LYS A 159 1.26 12.96 16.37
C LYS A 159 0.32 13.94 15.68
N ILE A 160 -0.93 13.57 15.56
CA ILE A 160 -1.98 14.52 15.20
C ILE A 160 -2.00 15.55 16.32
N SER A 161 -1.67 16.79 15.99
CA SER A 161 -1.62 17.90 16.94
C SER A 161 -3.02 18.48 17.03
N THR A 162 -3.77 18.07 18.05
CA THR A 162 -5.06 18.70 18.42
C THR A 162 -4.84 19.62 19.62
N GLU A 163 -5.61 20.68 19.74
CA GLU A 163 -5.71 21.47 20.98
C GLU A 163 -6.29 20.57 22.07
N LYS A 164 -5.70 20.62 23.27
CA LYS A 164 -6.20 19.85 24.41
C LYS A 164 -7.65 20.22 24.70
N GLY A 165 -8.50 19.18 24.77
CA GLY A 165 -9.93 19.32 25.06
C GLY A 165 -10.83 19.45 23.83
N LYS A 166 -10.26 19.60 22.62
CA LYS A 166 -11.01 19.67 21.35
C LYS A 166 -10.87 18.41 20.49
N GLU A 167 -10.38 17.31 21.06
CA GLU A 167 -10.07 16.10 20.29
C GLU A 167 -11.35 15.47 19.69
N LYS A 168 -12.47 15.50 20.41
CA LYS A 168 -13.75 15.00 19.90
C LYS A 168 -14.28 15.88 18.75
N GLU A 169 -14.26 17.19 18.92
CA GLU A 169 -14.66 18.15 17.89
C GLU A 169 -13.82 17.96 16.61
N TYR A 170 -12.54 17.74 16.77
CA TYR A 170 -11.64 17.46 15.63
C TYR A 170 -11.96 16.12 14.94
N CYS A 171 -12.39 15.09 15.68
CA CYS A 171 -12.90 13.85 15.09
C CYS A 171 -14.13 14.11 14.23
N ASP A 172 -15.09 14.92 14.72
CA ASP A 172 -16.30 15.27 14.00
C ASP A 172 -15.98 16.10 12.74
N GLN A 173 -15.08 17.06 12.84
CA GLN A 173 -14.60 17.85 11.70
C GLN A 173 -13.95 16.95 10.63
N LEU A 174 -13.12 15.98 11.03
CA LEU A 174 -12.52 15.01 10.11
C LEU A 174 -13.57 14.12 9.46
N ASN A 175 -14.58 13.66 10.21
CA ASN A 175 -15.63 12.83 9.66
C ASN A 175 -16.45 13.59 8.61
N ASN A 176 -16.83 14.83 8.91
CA ASN A 176 -17.52 15.70 7.95
C ASN A 176 -16.65 16.01 6.72
N PHE A 177 -15.33 16.20 6.91
CA PHE A 177 -14.41 16.39 5.80
C PHE A 177 -14.31 15.17 4.89
N TYR A 178 -14.34 13.96 5.44
CA TYR A 178 -14.28 12.72 4.64
C TYR A 178 -15.60 12.40 3.96
N SER A 179 -16.73 12.83 4.51
CA SER A 179 -18.09 12.66 3.95
C SER A 179 -18.54 13.78 3.02
N ARG A 180 -17.74 14.82 2.78
CA ARG A 180 -18.11 16.02 2.02
C ARG A 180 -18.47 15.79 0.54
N PHE A 181 -18.28 14.59 0.02
CA PHE A 181 -18.66 14.23 -1.34
C PHE A 181 -20.06 13.63 -1.44
N ASP A 182 -20.68 13.31 -0.32
CA ASP A 182 -22.02 12.77 -0.23
C ASP A 182 -23.04 13.90 -0.16
N THR A 183 -23.13 14.68 -1.24
CA THR A 183 -23.94 15.91 -1.32
C THR A 183 -25.17 15.77 -2.21
N TYR A 184 -25.25 14.71 -3.01
CA TYR A 184 -26.35 14.48 -3.95
C TYR A 184 -27.20 13.30 -3.49
N ASP A 185 -28.51 13.43 -3.63
CA ASP A 185 -29.46 12.35 -3.37
C ASP A 185 -29.78 11.61 -4.70
N PHE A 186 -29.31 10.39 -4.80
CA PHE A 186 -29.57 9.48 -5.93
C PHE A 186 -30.49 8.33 -5.54
N SER A 187 -31.30 8.49 -4.52
CA SER A 187 -32.21 7.44 -4.03
C SER A 187 -33.19 6.95 -5.10
N LYS A 188 -33.65 7.84 -5.98
CA LYS A 188 -34.55 7.47 -7.09
C LYS A 188 -33.86 6.61 -8.13
N GLU A 189 -32.64 6.98 -8.54
CA GLU A 189 -31.81 6.23 -9.50
C GLU A 189 -31.45 4.86 -8.95
N ILE A 190 -31.11 4.78 -7.67
CA ILE A 190 -30.82 3.53 -6.95
C ILE A 190 -32.07 2.63 -6.90
N GLN A 191 -33.25 3.19 -6.61
CA GLN A 191 -34.49 2.43 -6.61
C GLN A 191 -34.86 1.91 -7.98
N ASN A 192 -34.67 2.70 -9.03
CA ASN A 192 -34.89 2.26 -10.42
C ASN A 192 -33.97 1.09 -10.77
N ILE A 193 -32.66 1.19 -10.47
CA ILE A 193 -31.72 0.10 -10.68
C ILE A 193 -32.16 -1.16 -9.91
N LYS A 194 -32.58 -1.04 -8.65
CA LYS A 194 -33.08 -2.18 -7.87
C LYS A 194 -34.27 -2.85 -8.54
N LYS A 195 -35.22 -2.09 -9.10
CA LYS A 195 -36.37 -2.62 -9.85
C LYS A 195 -35.94 -3.31 -11.15
N ASP A 196 -35.17 -2.65 -11.98
CA ASP A 196 -34.77 -3.16 -13.29
C ASP A 196 -33.92 -4.44 -13.20
N VAL A 197 -33.15 -4.57 -12.13
CA VAL A 197 -32.26 -5.71 -11.91
C VAL A 197 -32.97 -6.88 -11.21
N SER A 198 -34.00 -6.63 -10.39
CA SER A 198 -34.69 -7.67 -9.59
C SER A 198 -35.60 -8.60 -10.39
N GLU A 199 -35.96 -8.26 -11.65
CA GLU A 199 -36.94 -9.00 -12.45
C GLU A 199 -36.46 -10.34 -13.06
N ASN A 200 -35.24 -10.82 -12.77
CA ASN A 200 -34.70 -12.06 -13.30
C ASN A 200 -34.05 -12.97 -12.26
N ASN A 201 -34.33 -14.27 -12.32
CA ASN A 201 -33.72 -15.32 -11.53
C ASN A 201 -32.32 -15.70 -12.05
N ASP A 202 -31.31 -14.87 -11.85
CA ASP A 202 -29.93 -15.24 -12.10
C ASP A 202 -29.41 -16.21 -11.02
N HIS A 203 -28.44 -17.01 -11.40
CA HIS A 203 -27.78 -17.95 -10.47
C HIS A 203 -27.21 -17.22 -9.25
N ILE A 204 -27.63 -17.64 -8.03
CA ILE A 204 -27.12 -17.10 -6.78
C ILE A 204 -25.75 -17.72 -6.48
N LEU A 205 -24.76 -16.88 -6.19
CA LEU A 205 -23.44 -17.36 -5.76
C LEU A 205 -23.56 -18.13 -4.44
N GLN A 206 -23.15 -19.41 -4.47
CA GLN A 206 -23.10 -20.29 -3.29
C GLN A 206 -21.65 -20.42 -2.83
N ILE A 207 -21.41 -20.23 -1.54
CA ILE A 207 -20.09 -20.41 -0.91
C ILE A 207 -20.09 -21.70 -0.14
N GLU A 208 -19.08 -22.54 -0.40
CA GLU A 208 -18.92 -23.82 0.27
C GLU A 208 -18.15 -23.69 1.60
N ARG A 209 -18.52 -24.50 2.58
CA ARG A 209 -17.86 -24.58 3.90
C ARG A 209 -16.34 -24.68 3.81
N HIS A 210 -15.84 -25.53 2.92
CA HIS A 210 -14.41 -25.76 2.78
C HIS A 210 -13.65 -24.52 2.28
N ASP A 211 -14.29 -23.68 1.47
CA ASP A 211 -13.69 -22.42 0.99
C ASP A 211 -13.56 -21.41 2.12
N VAL A 212 -14.57 -21.30 3.00
CA VAL A 212 -14.51 -20.45 4.19
C VAL A 212 -13.39 -20.92 5.13
N LEU A 213 -13.33 -22.23 5.40
CA LEU A 213 -12.28 -22.85 6.22
C LEU A 213 -10.88 -22.54 5.67
N LYS A 214 -10.67 -22.74 4.37
CA LYS A 214 -9.41 -22.45 3.69
C LYS A 214 -9.05 -20.95 3.79
N LEU A 215 -10.02 -20.10 3.59
CA LEU A 215 -9.83 -18.65 3.66
C LEU A 215 -9.47 -18.20 5.08
N PHE A 216 -10.17 -18.67 6.11
CA PHE A 216 -9.88 -18.33 7.51
C PHE A 216 -8.48 -18.79 7.92
N ARG A 217 -8.07 -20.00 7.56
CA ARG A 217 -6.70 -20.50 7.80
C ARG A 217 -5.63 -19.65 7.14
N SER A 218 -5.93 -18.98 6.02
CA SER A 218 -5.01 -18.10 5.29
C SER A 218 -4.87 -16.71 5.91
N LEU A 219 -5.72 -16.31 6.87
CA LEU A 219 -5.73 -14.98 7.45
C LEU A 219 -4.40 -14.62 8.14
N LYS A 220 -4.02 -13.36 8.05
CA LYS A 220 -2.85 -12.82 8.75
C LYS A 220 -3.25 -12.39 10.16
N SER A 221 -2.83 -13.14 11.17
CA SER A 221 -3.21 -12.96 12.58
C SER A 221 -2.92 -11.56 13.18
N ASN A 222 -1.96 -10.82 12.59
CA ASN A 222 -1.50 -9.53 13.12
C ASN A 222 -2.19 -8.30 12.47
N LYS A 223 -3.28 -8.51 11.74
CA LYS A 223 -4.09 -7.40 11.19
C LYS A 223 -5.04 -6.86 12.25
N ALA A 224 -5.45 -5.59 12.07
CA ALA A 224 -6.46 -4.97 12.93
C ALA A 224 -7.84 -5.58 12.68
N SER A 225 -8.66 -5.66 13.73
CA SER A 225 -10.09 -5.94 13.67
C SER A 225 -10.86 -4.72 13.15
N GLY A 226 -12.10 -4.93 12.74
CA GLY A 226 -13.08 -3.90 12.43
C GLY A 226 -13.75 -3.32 13.69
N PRO A 227 -14.90 -2.62 13.51
CA PRO A 227 -15.72 -2.14 14.61
C PRO A 227 -16.32 -3.26 15.47
N ASP A 228 -16.54 -4.44 14.89
CA ASP A 228 -17.06 -5.66 15.50
C ASP A 228 -16.09 -6.33 16.51
N ASP A 229 -14.85 -5.86 16.56
CA ASP A 229 -13.74 -6.42 17.35
C ASP A 229 -13.44 -7.92 17.13
N VAL A 230 -14.03 -8.57 16.12
CA VAL A 230 -13.70 -9.95 15.74
C VAL A 230 -12.28 -10.00 15.16
N LYS A 231 -11.39 -10.71 15.85
CA LYS A 231 -9.97 -10.68 15.51
C LYS A 231 -9.62 -11.71 14.43
N PRO A 232 -8.76 -11.33 13.46
CA PRO A 232 -8.27 -12.28 12.46
C PRO A 232 -7.58 -13.50 13.07
N LYS A 233 -6.98 -13.32 14.25
CA LYS A 233 -6.30 -14.41 14.96
C LYS A 233 -7.30 -15.46 15.45
N THR A 234 -8.45 -15.05 15.96
CA THR A 234 -9.52 -15.95 16.43
C THR A 234 -10.09 -16.73 15.27
N LEU A 235 -10.52 -16.05 14.19
CA LEU A 235 -11.03 -16.71 12.98
C LEU A 235 -10.03 -17.69 12.37
N LYS A 236 -8.72 -17.35 12.41
CA LYS A 236 -7.68 -18.27 11.90
C LYS A 236 -7.48 -19.48 12.79
N THR A 237 -7.41 -19.28 14.12
CA THR A 237 -7.09 -20.34 15.07
C THR A 237 -8.23 -21.33 15.19
N PHE A 238 -9.46 -20.84 15.16
CA PHE A 238 -10.71 -21.61 15.30
C PHE A 238 -11.50 -21.64 13.99
N ALA A 239 -10.76 -21.76 12.89
CA ALA A 239 -11.36 -21.75 11.56
C ALA A 239 -12.31 -22.92 11.33
N PHE A 240 -12.05 -24.07 11.95
CA PHE A 240 -12.88 -25.27 11.81
C PHE A 240 -14.21 -25.12 12.55
N GLU A 241 -14.17 -24.58 13.76
CA GLU A 241 -15.33 -24.41 14.66
C GLU A 241 -16.24 -23.27 14.21
N LEU A 242 -15.68 -22.26 13.53
CA LEU A 242 -16.40 -21.05 13.12
C LEU A 242 -16.85 -21.05 11.65
N CYS A 243 -16.33 -21.96 10.81
CA CYS A 243 -16.62 -21.87 9.38
C CYS A 243 -18.10 -22.12 9.05
N ASP A 244 -18.81 -22.95 9.81
CA ASP A 244 -20.22 -23.31 9.53
C ASP A 244 -21.15 -22.10 9.67
N ILE A 245 -21.08 -21.40 10.80
CA ILE A 245 -21.91 -20.23 11.05
C ILE A 245 -21.59 -19.08 10.07
N PHE A 246 -20.31 -18.86 9.76
CA PHE A 246 -19.96 -17.81 8.78
C PHE A 246 -20.31 -18.21 7.35
N THR A 247 -20.32 -19.49 7.00
CA THR A 247 -20.82 -19.97 5.69
C THR A 247 -22.31 -19.67 5.56
N HIS A 248 -23.08 -19.92 6.62
CA HIS A 248 -24.51 -19.59 6.68
C HIS A 248 -24.74 -18.08 6.49
N ILE A 249 -24.07 -17.23 7.29
CA ILE A 249 -24.19 -15.77 7.21
C ILE A 249 -23.82 -15.26 5.80
N PHE A 250 -22.75 -15.77 5.21
CA PHE A 250 -22.31 -15.37 3.86
C PHE A 250 -23.33 -15.73 2.79
N ASN A 251 -23.84 -16.97 2.80
CA ASN A 251 -24.83 -17.41 1.83
C ASN A 251 -26.17 -16.71 2.02
N PHE A 252 -26.58 -16.43 3.26
CA PHE A 252 -27.77 -15.64 3.54
C PHE A 252 -27.63 -14.20 2.96
N SER A 253 -26.49 -13.55 3.20
CA SER A 253 -26.19 -12.22 2.66
C SER A 253 -26.28 -12.19 1.13
N LEU A 254 -25.72 -13.19 0.45
CA LEU A 254 -25.73 -13.29 -1.01
C LEU A 254 -27.10 -13.64 -1.59
N LYS A 255 -27.84 -14.48 -0.90
CA LYS A 255 -29.19 -14.92 -1.33
C LYS A 255 -30.19 -13.77 -1.31
N PHE A 256 -30.15 -12.95 -0.27
CA PHE A 256 -31.14 -11.88 -0.06
C PHE A 256 -30.59 -10.48 -0.42
N ASN A 257 -29.33 -10.38 -0.82
CA ASN A 257 -28.64 -9.11 -1.10
C ASN A 257 -28.69 -8.14 0.09
N ILE A 258 -28.49 -8.68 1.31
CA ILE A 258 -28.48 -7.92 2.56
C ILE A 258 -27.10 -8.05 3.21
N ILE A 259 -26.56 -6.94 3.69
CA ILE A 259 -25.27 -6.91 4.40
C ILE A 259 -25.53 -6.38 5.81
N PRO A 260 -25.07 -7.08 6.87
CA PRO A 260 -25.24 -6.57 8.24
C PRO A 260 -24.71 -5.14 8.39
N THR A 261 -25.46 -4.30 9.05
CA THR A 261 -25.12 -2.88 9.28
C THR A 261 -23.78 -2.72 9.96
N SER A 262 -23.47 -3.58 10.92
CA SER A 262 -22.15 -3.63 11.58
C SER A 262 -21.02 -3.97 10.61
N TRP A 263 -21.26 -4.76 9.54
CA TRP A 263 -20.28 -5.07 8.50
C TRP A 263 -20.09 -3.93 7.49
N LYS A 264 -21.12 -3.13 7.25
CA LYS A 264 -21.03 -1.90 6.43
C LYS A 264 -20.33 -0.77 7.19
N THR A 265 -20.32 -0.82 8.52
CA THR A 265 -19.75 0.22 9.38
C THR A 265 -18.24 0.30 9.24
N SER A 266 -17.75 1.50 8.99
CA SER A 266 -16.33 1.79 8.80
C SER A 266 -15.74 2.62 9.94
N LYS A 267 -14.76 2.08 10.65
CA LYS A 267 -13.94 2.82 11.61
C LYS A 267 -12.78 3.48 10.88
N ILE A 268 -12.84 4.80 10.71
CA ILE A 268 -11.85 5.56 9.94
C ILE A 268 -10.66 5.96 10.82
N ILE A 269 -9.47 5.55 10.39
CA ILE A 269 -8.20 5.96 11.00
C ILE A 269 -7.52 6.98 10.09
N PRO A 270 -7.35 8.23 10.51
CA PRO A 270 -6.62 9.22 9.73
C PRO A 270 -5.11 8.91 9.77
N VAL A 271 -4.55 8.54 8.63
CA VAL A 271 -3.13 8.21 8.47
C VAL A 271 -2.41 9.34 7.75
N PRO A 272 -1.37 9.96 8.34
CA PRO A 272 -0.67 11.07 7.71
C PRO A 272 0.04 10.65 6.43
N LYS A 273 -0.14 11.41 5.35
CA LYS A 273 0.53 11.22 4.05
C LYS A 273 2.02 11.55 4.13
N SER A 274 2.41 12.47 5.01
CA SER A 274 3.79 12.92 5.22
C SER A 274 4.10 13.15 6.71
N LYS A 275 5.39 13.35 7.02
CA LYS A 275 5.82 13.70 8.39
C LYS A 275 5.44 15.13 8.80
N THR A 276 5.02 15.95 7.86
CA THR A 276 4.65 17.36 8.02
C THR A 276 3.15 17.58 7.90
N ALA A 277 2.34 16.50 7.96
CA ALA A 277 0.90 16.58 7.89
C ALA A 277 0.32 17.50 8.98
N LYS A 278 -0.47 18.51 8.57
CA LYS A 278 -1.13 19.48 9.44
C LYS A 278 -2.60 19.67 9.10
N GLU A 279 -2.91 19.74 7.80
CA GLU A 279 -4.27 19.97 7.31
C GLU A 279 -5.05 18.64 7.21
N MET A 280 -6.39 18.72 7.24
CA MET A 280 -7.24 17.51 7.12
C MET A 280 -6.96 16.74 5.82
N ASN A 281 -6.65 17.44 4.72
CA ASN A 281 -6.29 16.84 3.44
C ASN A 281 -4.93 16.11 3.44
N ASP A 282 -4.09 16.34 4.45
CA ASP A 282 -2.81 15.64 4.61
C ASP A 282 -2.97 14.24 5.20
N PHE A 283 -4.17 13.85 5.59
CA PHE A 283 -4.46 12.52 6.13
C PHE A 283 -5.24 11.68 5.11
N ARG A 284 -4.91 10.36 5.07
CA ARG A 284 -5.71 9.37 4.34
C ARG A 284 -6.75 8.76 5.29
N PRO A 285 -8.03 8.72 4.91
CA PRO A 285 -9.05 8.01 5.67
C PRO A 285 -8.94 6.50 5.45
N VAL A 286 -8.19 5.81 6.30
CA VAL A 286 -8.09 4.35 6.20
C VAL A 286 -9.25 3.71 6.94
N ALA A 287 -10.14 3.05 6.20
CA ALA A 287 -11.28 2.34 6.75
C ALA A 287 -10.87 0.97 7.31
N LEU A 288 -11.17 0.75 8.57
CA LEU A 288 -11.14 -0.57 9.19
C LEU A 288 -12.57 -1.11 9.18
N THR A 289 -12.82 -2.06 8.30
CA THR A 289 -14.07 -2.83 8.20
C THR A 289 -13.90 -4.20 8.84
N PRO A 290 -14.97 -4.89 9.25
CA PRO A 290 -14.94 -6.22 9.83
C PRO A 290 -14.16 -7.24 9.00
N VAL A 291 -13.49 -8.16 9.68
CA VAL A 291 -12.68 -9.19 9.00
C VAL A 291 -13.56 -10.20 8.26
N PRO A 292 -14.71 -10.66 8.83
CA PRO A 292 -15.65 -11.50 8.10
C PRO A 292 -16.13 -10.85 6.81
N MET A 293 -16.48 -9.55 6.85
CA MET A 293 -16.87 -8.80 5.65
C MET A 293 -15.79 -8.82 4.56
N LYS A 294 -14.52 -8.61 4.91
CA LYS A 294 -13.41 -8.73 3.96
C LYS A 294 -13.24 -10.13 3.38
N CYS A 295 -13.67 -11.17 4.12
CA CYS A 295 -13.70 -12.53 3.61
C CYS A 295 -14.81 -12.70 2.58
N LEU A 296 -16.00 -12.20 2.84
CA LEU A 296 -17.13 -12.21 1.90
C LEU A 296 -16.80 -11.41 0.63
N GLU A 297 -16.24 -10.21 0.77
CA GLU A 297 -15.75 -9.40 -0.36
C GLU A 297 -14.80 -10.19 -1.30
N LYS A 298 -13.94 -11.06 -0.75
CA LYS A 298 -13.04 -11.89 -1.57
C LYS A 298 -13.79 -12.94 -2.40
N PHE A 299 -14.84 -13.54 -1.86
CA PHE A 299 -15.65 -14.48 -2.61
C PHE A 299 -16.42 -13.77 -3.71
N VAL A 300 -17.02 -12.62 -3.41
CA VAL A 300 -17.69 -11.79 -4.41
C VAL A 300 -16.71 -11.34 -5.50
N LEU A 301 -15.53 -10.84 -5.12
CA LEU A 301 -14.51 -10.45 -6.10
C LEU A 301 -14.12 -11.61 -7.03
N LYS A 302 -13.90 -12.79 -6.47
CA LYS A 302 -13.51 -13.99 -7.22
C LYS A 302 -14.60 -14.41 -8.22
N SER A 303 -15.87 -14.18 -7.92
CA SER A 303 -16.99 -14.59 -8.78
C SER A 303 -17.14 -13.69 -10.02
N PHE A 304 -16.96 -12.36 -9.90
CA PHE A 304 -17.24 -11.46 -11.02
C PHE A 304 -15.98 -10.93 -11.75
N LEU A 305 -14.81 -10.92 -11.11
CA LEU A 305 -13.60 -10.37 -11.73
C LEU A 305 -13.24 -11.03 -13.08
N PRO A 306 -13.33 -12.36 -13.25
CA PRO A 306 -13.04 -12.99 -14.54
C PRO A 306 -13.94 -12.48 -15.67
N THR A 307 -15.19 -12.17 -15.38
CA THR A 307 -16.15 -11.62 -16.35
C THR A 307 -15.78 -10.20 -16.76
N CYS A 308 -15.26 -9.38 -15.83
CA CYS A 308 -14.86 -8.01 -16.12
C CYS A 308 -13.49 -7.91 -16.83
N GLU A 309 -12.57 -8.85 -16.60
CA GLU A 309 -11.19 -8.77 -17.08
C GLU A 309 -11.03 -8.46 -18.58
N PRO A 310 -11.81 -9.07 -19.51
CA PRO A 310 -11.71 -8.78 -20.95
C PRO A 310 -12.08 -7.34 -21.33
N TYR A 311 -12.91 -6.70 -20.53
CA TYR A 311 -13.42 -5.34 -20.79
C TYR A 311 -12.56 -4.25 -20.16
N LEU A 312 -11.64 -4.61 -19.26
CA LEU A 312 -10.80 -3.63 -18.58
C LEU A 312 -9.84 -2.94 -19.54
N ASP A 313 -9.67 -1.63 -19.33
CA ASP A 313 -8.73 -0.81 -20.09
C ASP A 313 -7.32 -1.40 -20.08
N PRO A 314 -6.73 -1.73 -21.25
CA PRO A 314 -5.36 -2.26 -21.32
C PRO A 314 -4.31 -1.35 -20.66
N ASN A 315 -4.54 -0.04 -20.66
CA ASN A 315 -3.65 0.96 -20.09
C ASN A 315 -3.88 1.22 -18.58
N GLN A 316 -4.78 0.47 -17.93
CA GLN A 316 -4.87 0.42 -16.47
C GLN A 316 -3.96 -0.69 -15.94
N PHE A 317 -2.93 -0.29 -15.21
CA PHE A 317 -1.91 -1.22 -14.70
C PHE A 317 -2.09 -1.64 -13.24
N ALA A 318 -2.91 -0.91 -12.48
CA ALA A 318 -3.17 -1.27 -11.08
C ALA A 318 -4.27 -2.32 -10.94
N TYR A 319 -4.17 -3.14 -9.89
CA TYR A 319 -5.17 -4.15 -9.49
C TYR A 319 -5.47 -5.21 -10.56
N ARG A 320 -4.55 -5.41 -11.48
CA ARG A 320 -4.64 -6.45 -12.52
C ARG A 320 -3.56 -7.52 -12.32
N ALA A 321 -3.91 -8.76 -12.63
CA ALA A 321 -2.94 -9.86 -12.65
C ALA A 321 -1.84 -9.57 -13.69
N LYS A 322 -0.62 -9.98 -13.41
CA LYS A 322 0.57 -9.81 -14.28
C LYS A 322 0.91 -8.36 -14.65
N ARG A 323 0.29 -7.35 -14.03
CA ARG A 323 0.59 -5.92 -14.22
C ARG A 323 1.12 -5.31 -12.94
N GLY A 324 1.99 -4.32 -13.05
CA GLY A 324 2.56 -3.62 -11.89
C GLY A 324 3.08 -2.23 -12.23
N VAL A 325 3.65 -1.58 -11.23
CA VAL A 325 4.25 -0.24 -11.37
C VAL A 325 5.30 -0.19 -12.49
N GLU A 326 6.13 -1.22 -12.59
CA GLU A 326 7.18 -1.28 -13.62
C GLU A 326 6.61 -1.30 -15.03
N ASP A 327 5.47 -1.98 -15.25
CA ASP A 327 4.81 -2.05 -16.57
C ASP A 327 4.27 -0.69 -17.00
N ALA A 328 3.63 0.04 -16.08
CA ALA A 328 3.14 1.39 -16.34
C ALA A 328 4.29 2.34 -16.70
N ILE A 329 5.40 2.27 -15.96
CA ILE A 329 6.58 3.11 -16.20
C ILE A 329 7.25 2.73 -17.52
N LEU A 330 7.38 1.44 -17.84
CA LEU A 330 7.98 0.98 -19.10
C LEU A 330 7.12 1.38 -20.30
N PHE A 331 5.80 1.26 -20.20
CA PHE A 331 4.90 1.72 -21.24
C PHE A 331 4.99 3.23 -21.46
N PHE A 332 4.97 4.01 -20.37
CA PHE A 332 5.15 5.44 -20.41
C PHE A 332 6.49 5.84 -21.06
N THR A 333 7.61 5.29 -20.59
CA THR A 333 8.95 5.65 -21.09
C THR A 333 9.16 5.20 -22.52
N ASN A 334 8.63 4.04 -22.90
CA ASN A 334 8.73 3.55 -24.26
C ASN A 334 8.03 4.47 -25.25
N ASN A 335 6.81 4.96 -24.92
CA ASN A 335 6.11 5.95 -25.75
C ASN A 335 6.94 7.24 -25.90
N VAL A 336 7.52 7.75 -24.82
CA VAL A 336 8.36 8.94 -24.87
C VAL A 336 9.58 8.72 -25.77
N TYR A 337 10.34 7.65 -25.54
CA TYR A 337 11.56 7.41 -26.29
C TYR A 337 11.32 7.10 -27.78
N SER A 338 10.33 6.27 -28.07
CA SER A 338 9.99 5.92 -29.47
C SER A 338 9.50 7.14 -30.26
N HIS A 339 8.69 7.99 -29.61
CA HIS A 339 8.19 9.20 -30.27
C HIS A 339 9.32 10.23 -30.52
N LEU A 340 10.15 10.47 -29.51
CA LEU A 340 11.29 11.40 -29.60
C LEU A 340 12.41 10.90 -30.55
N ASP A 341 12.34 9.66 -31.03
CA ASP A 341 13.22 9.14 -32.09
C ASP A 341 12.82 9.73 -33.46
N THR A 342 11.60 10.22 -33.60
CA THR A 342 11.14 10.93 -34.80
C THR A 342 11.65 12.38 -34.79
N PRO A 343 12.15 12.90 -35.95
CA PRO A 343 12.62 14.29 -36.04
C PRO A 343 11.50 15.30 -35.76
N LYS A 344 11.85 16.41 -35.12
CA LYS A 344 10.96 17.55 -34.80
C LYS A 344 9.79 17.23 -33.85
N SER A 345 9.76 16.03 -33.29
CA SER A 345 8.75 15.63 -32.30
C SER A 345 9.06 16.14 -30.89
N TYR A 346 8.03 16.24 -30.07
CA TYR A 346 8.13 16.46 -28.62
C TYR A 346 6.94 15.80 -27.91
N VAL A 347 7.04 15.64 -26.60
CA VAL A 347 5.98 14.99 -25.80
C VAL A 347 5.55 15.93 -24.67
N ARG A 348 4.25 16.14 -24.54
CA ARG A 348 3.65 16.78 -23.38
C ARG A 348 3.01 15.72 -22.50
N THR A 349 3.33 15.74 -21.22
CA THR A 349 2.82 14.75 -20.26
C THR A 349 2.13 15.48 -19.11
N LEU A 350 0.87 15.20 -18.92
CA LEU A 350 0.04 15.73 -17.86
C LEU A 350 -0.15 14.67 -16.78
N PHE A 351 0.36 14.90 -15.59
CA PHE A 351 0.17 14.07 -14.41
C PHE A 351 -1.02 14.62 -13.62
N LEU A 352 -2.07 13.83 -13.54
CA LEU A 352 -3.34 14.21 -12.94
C LEU A 352 -3.41 13.79 -11.46
N ASP A 353 -3.98 14.62 -10.62
CA ASP A 353 -4.25 14.33 -9.20
C ASP A 353 -5.75 14.52 -8.92
N PHE A 354 -6.37 13.52 -8.31
CA PHE A 354 -7.76 13.61 -7.89
C PHE A 354 -7.90 13.89 -6.40
N SER A 355 -8.88 14.69 -6.04
CA SER A 355 -9.26 14.92 -4.66
C SER A 355 -10.08 13.74 -4.14
N SER A 356 -9.45 12.83 -3.36
CA SER A 356 -10.17 11.73 -2.68
C SER A 356 -10.95 10.79 -3.62
N ALA A 357 -10.32 10.33 -4.70
CA ALA A 357 -10.91 9.54 -5.77
C ALA A 357 -11.87 8.41 -5.32
N PHE A 358 -11.50 7.64 -4.29
CA PHE A 358 -12.37 6.56 -3.79
C PHE A 358 -13.66 7.07 -3.12
N ASN A 359 -13.66 8.29 -2.59
CA ASN A 359 -14.84 8.85 -1.91
C ASN A 359 -15.86 9.46 -2.89
N THR A 360 -15.57 9.49 -4.18
CA THR A 360 -16.43 10.12 -5.21
C THR A 360 -17.16 9.10 -6.09
N ILE A 361 -16.93 7.81 -5.91
CA ILE A 361 -17.62 6.75 -6.66
C ILE A 361 -19.13 6.88 -6.46
N GLN A 362 -19.88 6.97 -7.56
CA GLN A 362 -21.33 7.00 -7.56
C GLN A 362 -21.89 5.61 -7.87
N PRO A 363 -22.61 4.95 -6.92
CA PRO A 363 -23.14 3.61 -7.15
C PRO A 363 -24.06 3.51 -8.37
N HIS A 364 -24.91 4.53 -8.59
CA HIS A 364 -25.85 4.55 -9.72
C HIS A 364 -25.15 4.61 -11.11
N LEU A 365 -23.91 5.12 -11.18
CA LEU A 365 -23.08 5.09 -12.40
C LEU A 365 -22.24 3.81 -12.51
N LEU A 366 -21.86 3.22 -11.38
CA LEU A 366 -21.01 2.02 -11.36
C LEU A 366 -21.79 0.77 -11.75
N ILE A 367 -23.01 0.58 -11.21
CA ILE A 367 -23.80 -0.64 -11.42
C ILE A 367 -24.12 -0.88 -12.90
N PRO A 368 -24.57 0.10 -13.70
CA PRO A 368 -24.73 -0.09 -15.13
C PRO A 368 -23.44 -0.53 -15.85
N LYS A 369 -22.27 -0.04 -15.44
CA LYS A 369 -20.99 -0.47 -16.01
C LYS A 369 -20.71 -1.95 -15.73
N LEU A 370 -21.00 -2.43 -14.51
CA LEU A 370 -20.89 -3.85 -14.16
C LEU A 370 -21.83 -4.73 -14.97
N LEU A 371 -23.09 -4.32 -15.11
CA LEU A 371 -24.10 -5.01 -15.92
C LEU A 371 -23.68 -5.09 -17.40
N ASN A 372 -23.18 -4.00 -17.97
CA ASN A 372 -22.68 -3.95 -19.35
C ASN A 372 -21.44 -4.85 -19.56
N MET A 373 -20.67 -5.15 -18.52
CA MET A 373 -19.59 -6.13 -18.57
C MET A 373 -20.08 -7.58 -18.37
N GLY A 374 -21.38 -7.81 -18.21
CA GLY A 374 -21.97 -9.14 -18.05
C GLY A 374 -21.88 -9.70 -16.62
N VAL A 375 -21.68 -8.85 -15.62
CA VAL A 375 -21.68 -9.30 -14.22
C VAL A 375 -23.10 -9.71 -13.83
N ASN A 376 -23.19 -10.83 -13.12
CA ASN A 376 -24.44 -11.37 -12.61
C ASN A 376 -25.24 -10.33 -11.81
N LYS A 377 -26.54 -10.25 -12.08
CA LYS A 377 -27.46 -9.25 -11.51
C LYS A 377 -27.51 -9.28 -9.98
N ASN A 378 -27.55 -10.48 -9.36
CA ASN A 378 -27.53 -10.61 -7.91
C ASN A 378 -26.24 -10.05 -7.31
N ILE A 379 -25.08 -10.27 -7.96
CA ILE A 379 -23.81 -9.69 -7.51
C ILE A 379 -23.84 -8.16 -7.65
N CYS A 380 -24.44 -7.62 -8.70
CA CYS A 380 -24.61 -6.17 -8.89
C CYS A 380 -25.49 -5.56 -7.78
N LEU A 381 -26.59 -6.21 -7.40
CA LEU A 381 -27.46 -5.79 -6.29
C LEU A 381 -26.70 -5.85 -4.95
N TRP A 382 -25.95 -6.91 -4.72
CA TRP A 382 -25.14 -7.05 -3.52
C TRP A 382 -24.04 -5.96 -3.45
N ILE A 383 -23.40 -5.63 -4.57
CA ILE A 383 -22.41 -4.53 -4.64
C ILE A 383 -23.09 -3.17 -4.40
N LEU A 384 -24.31 -2.98 -4.92
CA LEU A 384 -25.09 -1.78 -4.65
C LEU A 384 -25.37 -1.62 -3.16
N GLU A 385 -25.82 -2.71 -2.49
CA GLU A 385 -26.06 -2.75 -1.05
C GLU A 385 -24.75 -2.49 -0.25
N PHE A 386 -23.63 -3.01 -0.72
CA PHE A 386 -22.30 -2.76 -0.13
C PHE A 386 -21.88 -1.28 -0.20
N LEU A 387 -22.34 -0.54 -1.20
CA LEU A 387 -21.92 0.86 -1.43
C LEU A 387 -22.92 1.89 -0.89
N THR A 388 -24.12 1.48 -0.45
CA THR A 388 -25.17 2.37 0.04
C THR A 388 -25.37 2.22 1.54
N GLU A 389 -25.94 3.25 2.18
CA GLU A 389 -26.29 3.28 3.60
C GLU A 389 -25.13 2.82 4.52
N ARG A 390 -23.94 3.35 4.31
CA ARG A 390 -22.72 2.92 5.00
C ARG A 390 -22.41 3.83 6.20
N PRO A 391 -22.57 3.35 7.44
CA PRO A 391 -22.15 4.12 8.61
C PRO A 391 -20.62 4.24 8.66
N GLN A 392 -20.13 5.43 9.01
CA GLN A 392 -18.73 5.64 9.32
C GLN A 392 -18.53 6.56 10.52
N PHE A 393 -17.44 6.35 11.23
CA PHE A 393 -16.98 7.24 12.30
C PHE A 393 -15.46 7.31 12.33
N VAL A 394 -14.92 8.45 12.75
CA VAL A 394 -13.48 8.66 12.89
C VAL A 394 -13.03 8.26 14.30
N PHE A 395 -11.92 7.54 14.37
CA PHE A 395 -11.28 7.14 15.62
C PHE A 395 -9.89 7.77 15.72
N LEU A 396 -9.67 8.54 16.79
CA LEU A 396 -8.36 9.10 17.15
C LEU A 396 -7.89 8.56 18.48
N LYS A 397 -6.61 8.25 18.55
CA LYS A 397 -5.94 7.88 19.79
C LYS A 397 -4.94 8.95 20.18
N CYS A 398 -5.21 9.67 21.26
CA CYS A 398 -4.33 10.70 21.84
C CYS A 398 -3.76 10.20 23.19
N GLY A 399 -2.53 9.70 23.17
CA GLY A 399 -1.91 9.09 24.36
C GLY A 399 -2.63 7.80 24.77
N ASN A 400 -3.19 7.80 25.98
CA ASN A 400 -3.97 6.66 26.53
C ASN A 400 -5.49 6.81 26.30
N THR A 401 -5.97 7.95 25.85
CA THR A 401 -7.39 8.23 25.61
C THR A 401 -7.71 8.04 24.13
N SER A 402 -8.91 7.53 23.85
CA SER A 402 -9.46 7.40 22.49
C SER A 402 -10.72 8.23 22.35
N PHE A 403 -10.87 8.84 21.18
CA PHE A 403 -11.98 9.71 20.82
C PHE A 403 -12.66 9.17 19.57
N LEU A 404 -13.98 9.28 19.55
CA LEU A 404 -14.85 8.86 18.46
C LEU A 404 -15.64 10.07 17.98
N SER A 405 -15.84 10.18 16.68
CA SER A 405 -16.78 11.14 16.10
C SER A 405 -18.23 10.62 16.23
N SER A 406 -19.18 11.48 15.91
CA SER A 406 -20.54 11.10 15.51
C SER A 406 -20.50 10.18 14.29
N ILE A 407 -21.58 9.43 14.06
CA ILE A 407 -21.73 8.54 12.89
C ILE A 407 -22.33 9.36 11.74
N ASN A 408 -21.70 9.27 10.56
CA ASN A 408 -22.27 9.73 9.30
C ASN A 408 -22.62 8.50 8.46
N VAL A 409 -23.79 8.52 7.80
CA VAL A 409 -24.21 7.48 6.86
C VAL A 409 -23.95 7.97 5.44
N LEU A 410 -23.32 7.15 4.61
CA LEU A 410 -22.86 7.52 3.27
C LEU A 410 -23.49 6.64 2.19
N ASN A 411 -23.91 7.29 1.10
CA ASN A 411 -24.41 6.66 -0.13
C ASN A 411 -23.43 6.83 -1.32
N THR A 412 -22.32 7.53 -1.09
CA THR A 412 -21.31 7.85 -2.11
C THR A 412 -19.95 7.29 -1.71
N GLY A 413 -19.16 6.94 -2.71
CA GLY A 413 -17.78 6.46 -2.53
C GLY A 413 -17.69 4.98 -2.16
N ALA A 414 -16.45 4.53 -2.01
CA ALA A 414 -16.10 3.19 -1.53
C ALA A 414 -15.07 3.28 -0.40
N PRO A 415 -15.19 2.47 0.68
CA PRO A 415 -14.30 2.58 1.84
C PRO A 415 -12.85 2.27 1.49
N GLN A 416 -11.92 3.18 1.79
CA GLN A 416 -10.50 2.99 1.49
C GLN A 416 -9.86 1.97 2.45
N GLY A 417 -9.70 0.72 2.00
CA GLY A 417 -9.12 -0.36 2.81
C GLY A 417 -9.91 -1.66 2.80
N THR A 418 -10.98 -1.73 2.03
CA THR A 418 -11.74 -2.95 1.71
C THR A 418 -11.10 -3.72 0.56
N VAL A 419 -11.62 -4.88 0.22
CA VAL A 419 -11.11 -5.74 -0.85
C VAL A 419 -11.66 -5.30 -2.21
N LEU A 420 -12.93 -4.88 -2.26
CA LEU A 420 -13.62 -4.52 -3.51
C LEU A 420 -13.28 -3.12 -4.01
N SER A 421 -13.09 -2.15 -3.11
CA SER A 421 -12.94 -0.74 -3.50
C SER A 421 -11.91 -0.49 -4.61
N PRO A 422 -10.73 -1.15 -4.64
CA PRO A 422 -9.75 -0.96 -5.71
C PRO A 422 -10.27 -1.34 -7.09
N ILE A 423 -10.92 -2.49 -7.23
CA ILE A 423 -11.43 -2.95 -8.53
C ILE A 423 -12.68 -2.18 -8.95
N LEU A 424 -13.53 -1.83 -7.99
CA LEU A 424 -14.72 -1.01 -8.27
C LEU A 424 -14.31 0.38 -8.81
N PHE A 425 -13.25 0.99 -8.27
CA PHE A 425 -12.72 2.23 -8.83
C PHE A 425 -12.14 2.03 -10.24
N THR A 426 -11.45 0.91 -10.49
CA THR A 426 -10.94 0.57 -11.83
C THR A 426 -12.08 0.44 -12.86
N ILE A 427 -13.18 -0.22 -12.48
CA ILE A 427 -14.37 -0.38 -13.32
C ILE A 427 -15.07 0.96 -13.51
N TYR A 428 -15.18 1.76 -12.44
CA TYR A 428 -15.79 3.08 -12.48
C TYR A 428 -15.12 4.01 -13.48
N THR A 429 -13.78 3.94 -13.58
CA THR A 429 -12.96 4.75 -14.48
C THR A 429 -12.58 4.05 -15.79
N ASN A 430 -13.21 2.91 -16.10
CA ASN A 430 -12.80 2.06 -17.22
C ASN A 430 -13.02 2.71 -18.59
N ASP A 431 -14.08 3.50 -18.75
CA ASP A 431 -14.44 4.24 -19.95
C ASP A 431 -13.68 5.56 -20.14
N CYS A 432 -12.92 5.99 -19.14
CA CYS A 432 -12.00 7.12 -19.24
C CYS A 432 -10.78 6.74 -20.11
N ARG A 433 -10.88 6.89 -21.41
CA ARG A 433 -9.85 6.52 -22.39
C ARG A 433 -9.60 7.67 -23.35
N GLY A 434 -8.38 7.79 -23.86
CA GLY A 434 -8.06 8.77 -24.90
C GLY A 434 -8.80 8.52 -26.18
N SER A 435 -9.32 9.57 -26.79
CA SER A 435 -10.02 9.50 -28.10
C SER A 435 -9.05 9.40 -29.27
N PHE A 436 -7.79 9.82 -29.09
CA PHE A 436 -6.77 9.85 -30.11
C PHE A 436 -5.65 8.85 -29.82
N ASN A 437 -5.21 8.10 -30.84
CA ASN A 437 -4.15 7.09 -30.71
C ASN A 437 -2.79 7.67 -30.27
N ASN A 438 -2.51 8.92 -30.62
CA ASN A 438 -1.29 9.64 -30.24
C ASN A 438 -1.41 10.32 -28.87
N ILE A 439 -2.54 10.14 -28.16
CA ILE A 439 -2.76 10.70 -26.82
C ILE A 439 -3.22 9.58 -25.86
N PRO A 440 -2.35 8.60 -25.56
CA PRO A 440 -2.71 7.52 -24.65
C PRO A 440 -2.91 8.03 -23.21
N PHE A 441 -3.93 7.49 -22.55
CA PHE A 441 -4.12 7.60 -21.12
C PHE A 441 -3.42 6.42 -20.46
N ILE A 442 -2.63 6.67 -19.43
CA ILE A 442 -1.91 5.65 -18.66
C ILE A 442 -2.39 5.74 -17.22
N LYS A 443 -2.98 4.67 -16.70
CA LYS A 443 -3.62 4.67 -15.39
C LYS A 443 -2.94 3.68 -14.45
N TYR A 444 -2.70 4.11 -13.22
CA TYR A 444 -2.31 3.27 -12.11
C TYR A 444 -3.16 3.62 -10.88
N ALA A 445 -4.28 2.96 -10.70
CA ALA A 445 -5.35 3.33 -9.77
C ALA A 445 -5.88 4.74 -10.07
N ASP A 446 -5.75 5.65 -9.12
CA ASP A 446 -6.09 7.07 -9.25
C ASP A 446 -4.99 7.91 -9.94
N ASP A 447 -3.73 7.46 -9.92
CA ASP A 447 -2.65 8.13 -10.65
C ASP A 447 -2.87 7.96 -12.16
N THR A 448 -3.26 9.02 -12.84
CA THR A 448 -3.54 9.04 -14.29
C THR A 448 -2.62 9.99 -15.01
N ILE A 449 -2.12 9.58 -16.17
CA ILE A 449 -1.33 10.40 -17.09
C ILE A 449 -2.09 10.55 -18.41
N ILE A 450 -2.12 11.76 -18.95
CA ILE A 450 -2.44 12.04 -20.35
C ILE A 450 -1.11 12.37 -21.04
N GLN A 451 -0.75 11.58 -22.05
CA GLN A 451 0.53 11.70 -22.74
C GLN A 451 0.30 12.07 -24.21
N ALA A 452 0.62 13.28 -24.61
CA ALA A 452 0.49 13.73 -25.98
C ALA A 452 1.81 13.59 -26.74
N LEU A 453 1.78 12.81 -27.82
CA LEU A 453 2.86 12.54 -28.75
C LEU A 453 2.71 13.49 -29.95
N ILE A 454 3.46 14.61 -29.95
CA ILE A 454 3.20 15.76 -30.84
C ILE A 454 4.25 15.84 -31.93
N ASN A 455 3.78 15.83 -33.19
CA ASN A 455 4.57 16.10 -34.41
C ASN A 455 4.11 17.37 -35.10
N THR A 456 2.80 17.66 -35.08
CA THR A 456 2.15 18.71 -35.81
C THR A 456 1.35 19.66 -34.89
N LEU A 457 0.95 20.82 -35.43
CA LEU A 457 0.04 21.70 -34.70
C LEU A 457 -1.31 21.04 -34.42
N ASN A 458 -1.78 20.19 -35.35
CA ASN A 458 -3.03 19.48 -35.14
C ASN A 458 -2.98 18.50 -33.95
N ASP A 459 -1.86 17.83 -33.74
CA ASP A 459 -1.65 16.98 -32.54
C ASP A 459 -1.75 17.79 -31.26
N LEU A 460 -1.24 19.03 -31.28
CA LEU A 460 -1.34 19.93 -30.13
C LEU A 460 -2.79 20.40 -29.89
N LEU A 461 -3.55 20.68 -30.94
CA LEU A 461 -4.98 21.02 -30.82
C LEU A 461 -5.78 19.82 -30.30
N ASN A 462 -5.51 18.63 -30.78
CA ASN A 462 -6.11 17.39 -30.27
C ASN A 462 -5.80 17.17 -28.78
N TYR A 463 -4.59 17.56 -28.31
CA TYR A 463 -4.25 17.48 -26.90
C TYR A 463 -5.11 18.40 -26.02
N TYR A 464 -5.39 19.62 -26.47
CA TYR A 464 -6.28 20.52 -25.74
C TYR A 464 -7.73 20.03 -25.75
N ASP A 465 -8.22 19.56 -26.88
CA ASP A 465 -9.56 18.94 -27.00
C ASP A 465 -9.72 17.72 -26.09
N GLU A 466 -8.70 16.86 -26.03
CA GLU A 466 -8.71 15.69 -25.15
C GLU A 466 -8.75 16.06 -23.65
N ILE A 467 -8.07 17.12 -23.26
CA ILE A 467 -8.11 17.62 -21.87
C ILE A 467 -9.48 18.21 -21.54
N GLU A 468 -10.12 18.89 -22.48
CA GLU A 468 -11.47 19.41 -22.30
C GLU A 468 -12.48 18.28 -22.15
N LYS A 469 -12.44 17.27 -23.04
CA LYS A 469 -13.26 16.04 -22.95
C LYS A 469 -13.05 15.32 -21.63
N PHE A 470 -11.80 15.15 -21.20
CA PHE A 470 -11.45 14.54 -19.93
C PHE A 470 -12.02 15.34 -18.75
N THR A 471 -11.94 16.66 -18.79
CA THR A 471 -12.46 17.54 -17.74
C THR A 471 -13.97 17.44 -17.63
N LYS A 472 -14.68 17.36 -18.78
CA LYS A 472 -16.12 17.11 -18.85
C LYS A 472 -16.46 15.73 -18.30
N TRP A 473 -15.75 14.69 -18.74
CA TRP A 473 -15.91 13.32 -18.24
C TRP A 473 -15.77 13.25 -16.70
N CYS A 474 -14.77 13.95 -16.13
CA CYS A 474 -14.60 14.03 -14.67
C CYS A 474 -15.83 14.66 -13.99
N SER A 475 -16.39 15.72 -14.58
CA SER A 475 -17.58 16.37 -14.04
C SER A 475 -18.81 15.46 -14.10
N ASP A 476 -19.02 14.77 -15.20
CA ASP A 476 -20.12 13.82 -15.41
C ASP A 476 -20.02 12.59 -14.47
N HIS A 477 -18.81 12.26 -14.02
CA HIS A 477 -18.52 11.16 -13.08
C HIS A 477 -18.24 11.63 -11.64
N TYR A 478 -18.54 12.88 -11.31
CA TYR A 478 -18.35 13.47 -9.97
C TYR A 478 -16.92 13.38 -9.44
N LEU A 479 -15.91 13.17 -10.31
CA LEU A 479 -14.51 13.14 -9.93
C LEU A 479 -13.95 14.57 -9.84
N GLN A 480 -13.40 14.91 -8.68
CA GLN A 480 -12.82 16.24 -8.47
C GLN A 480 -11.34 16.26 -8.83
N LEU A 481 -11.02 16.90 -9.96
CA LEU A 481 -9.64 17.14 -10.38
C LEU A 481 -9.00 18.20 -9.50
N ASN A 482 -7.80 17.94 -9.00
CA ASN A 482 -7.00 18.88 -8.25
C ASN A 482 -5.97 19.57 -9.16
N VAL A 483 -6.36 20.69 -9.78
CA VAL A 483 -5.51 21.43 -10.73
C VAL A 483 -4.20 21.87 -10.09
N LYS A 484 -4.19 22.32 -8.83
CA LYS A 484 -2.99 22.76 -8.11
C LYS A 484 -1.94 21.67 -7.93
N LYS A 485 -2.37 20.41 -7.81
CA LYS A 485 -1.46 19.26 -7.71
C LYS A 485 -1.19 18.59 -9.05
N THR A 486 -2.02 18.83 -10.05
CA THR A 486 -1.79 18.42 -11.43
C THR A 486 -0.55 19.13 -11.98
N LYS A 487 0.34 18.40 -12.67
CA LYS A 487 1.61 18.93 -13.17
C LYS A 487 1.82 18.54 -14.62
N GLU A 488 2.43 19.45 -15.38
CA GLU A 488 2.84 19.20 -16.75
C GLU A 488 4.35 19.08 -16.85
N LEU A 489 4.85 18.03 -17.51
CA LEU A 489 6.26 17.83 -17.85
C LEU A 489 6.38 17.69 -19.36
N ILE A 490 7.24 18.51 -19.98
CA ILE A 490 7.44 18.53 -21.44
C ILE A 490 8.83 17.97 -21.75
N PHE A 491 8.87 16.98 -22.64
CA PHE A 491 10.12 16.43 -23.19
C PHE A 491 10.31 17.00 -24.61
N ASP A 492 11.19 17.99 -24.74
CA ASP A 492 11.48 18.68 -26.01
C ASP A 492 12.98 18.77 -26.26
N PHE A 493 13.48 18.04 -27.25
CA PHE A 493 14.89 18.03 -27.65
C PHE A 493 15.14 18.74 -28.97
N ARG A 494 14.21 19.56 -29.43
CA ARG A 494 14.38 20.36 -30.65
C ARG A 494 15.42 21.47 -30.40
N LYS A 495 16.22 21.78 -31.42
CA LYS A 495 17.35 22.73 -31.31
C LYS A 495 16.95 24.18 -31.07
N LYS A 496 15.71 24.59 -31.42
CA LYS A 496 15.20 25.95 -31.17
C LYS A 496 14.57 26.01 -29.79
N ASN A 497 14.82 27.07 -29.04
CA ASN A 497 14.09 27.39 -27.81
C ASN A 497 12.60 27.64 -28.17
N ASN A 498 11.80 26.60 -28.11
CA ASN A 498 10.38 26.70 -28.36
C ASN A 498 9.70 27.08 -27.04
N THR A 499 9.03 28.20 -27.03
CA THR A 499 8.10 28.55 -25.96
C THR A 499 6.84 27.70 -26.12
N HIS A 500 6.41 27.08 -25.06
CA HIS A 500 5.16 26.34 -25.01
C HIS A 500 4.14 27.15 -24.22
N ASP A 501 2.94 27.30 -24.75
CA ASP A 501 1.86 27.99 -24.05
C ASP A 501 1.48 27.26 -22.77
N PRO A 502 1.13 28.00 -21.69
CA PRO A 502 0.66 27.42 -20.45
C PRO A 502 -0.63 26.64 -20.68
N LEU A 503 -0.71 25.46 -20.05
CA LEU A 503 -1.94 24.68 -20.07
C LEU A 503 -2.93 25.22 -19.05
N MET A 504 -4.17 25.42 -19.46
CA MET A 504 -5.27 25.87 -18.59
C MET A 504 -6.28 24.73 -18.40
N ILE A 505 -6.71 24.50 -17.16
CA ILE A 505 -7.80 23.59 -16.81
C ILE A 505 -8.75 24.33 -15.88
N LYS A 506 -10.03 24.40 -16.23
CA LYS A 506 -11.06 25.14 -15.46
C LYS A 506 -10.62 26.58 -15.07
N ASN A 507 -10.01 27.30 -16.02
CA ASN A 507 -9.47 28.64 -15.84
C ASN A 507 -8.32 28.76 -14.82
N GLU A 508 -7.74 27.66 -14.36
CA GLU A 508 -6.53 27.63 -13.53
C GLU A 508 -5.33 27.17 -14.38
N THR A 509 -4.18 27.83 -14.24
CA THR A 509 -2.95 27.45 -14.93
C THR A 509 -2.36 26.20 -14.29
N VAL A 510 -2.08 25.18 -15.09
CA VAL A 510 -1.36 23.98 -14.66
C VAL A 510 0.12 24.31 -14.50
N GLU A 511 0.70 23.97 -13.37
CA GLU A 511 2.12 24.19 -13.11
C GLU A 511 2.97 23.29 -14.00
N ARG A 512 3.87 23.90 -14.77
CA ARG A 512 4.90 23.19 -15.52
C ARG A 512 6.11 22.96 -14.63
N VAL A 513 6.59 21.72 -14.64
CA VAL A 513 7.73 21.28 -13.82
C VAL A 513 8.85 20.74 -14.71
N THR A 514 10.09 20.92 -14.27
CA THR A 514 11.28 20.35 -14.92
C THR A 514 11.59 18.93 -14.45
N GLU A 515 11.01 18.54 -13.31
CA GLU A 515 11.17 17.22 -12.70
C GLU A 515 9.87 16.77 -12.03
N TYR A 516 9.47 15.52 -12.23
CA TYR A 516 8.30 14.93 -11.60
C TYR A 516 8.56 13.51 -11.11
N LYS A 517 8.00 13.19 -9.93
CA LYS A 517 8.07 11.84 -9.37
C LYS A 517 6.78 11.08 -9.66
N TYR A 518 6.82 10.17 -10.62
CA TYR A 518 5.71 9.27 -10.96
C TYR A 518 5.96 7.85 -10.47
N LEU A 519 5.01 7.26 -9.75
CA LEU A 519 5.04 5.88 -9.23
C LEU A 519 6.38 5.48 -8.57
N GLY A 520 7.07 6.44 -7.95
CA GLY A 520 8.31 6.19 -7.23
C GLY A 520 9.60 6.47 -8.02
N VAL A 521 9.53 6.62 -9.33
CA VAL A 521 10.64 7.01 -10.23
C VAL A 521 10.60 8.51 -10.46
N VAL A 522 11.75 9.16 -10.55
CA VAL A 522 11.90 10.59 -10.82
C VAL A 522 12.27 10.77 -12.30
N PHE A 523 11.45 11.55 -12.99
CA PHE A 523 11.64 11.94 -14.40
C PHE A 523 12.05 13.39 -14.46
N ASP A 524 13.06 13.70 -15.26
CA ASP A 524 13.42 15.07 -15.61
C ASP A 524 13.16 15.33 -17.11
N GLU A 525 12.94 16.58 -17.49
CA GLU A 525 12.63 17.00 -18.86
C GLU A 525 13.69 16.57 -19.89
N ASN A 526 14.93 16.32 -19.45
CA ASN A 526 16.06 15.91 -20.28
C ASN A 526 16.28 14.40 -20.31
N LEU A 527 15.55 13.61 -19.51
CA LEU A 527 15.69 12.16 -19.36
C LEU A 527 17.13 11.72 -19.07
N ASN A 528 17.86 12.49 -18.25
CA ASN A 528 19.26 12.21 -17.93
C ASN A 528 19.46 11.32 -16.69
N TRP A 529 18.40 11.08 -15.92
CA TRP A 529 18.30 10.16 -14.79
C TRP A 529 19.23 10.47 -13.60
N GLU A 530 19.84 11.66 -13.54
CA GLU A 530 20.72 12.05 -12.43
C GLU A 530 19.98 12.09 -11.10
N SER A 531 18.81 12.75 -11.07
CA SER A 531 17.95 12.86 -9.89
C SER A 531 17.47 11.50 -9.39
N GLN A 532 17.09 10.61 -10.30
CA GLN A 532 16.67 9.24 -9.95
C GLN A 532 17.84 8.45 -9.35
N ALA A 533 19.00 8.45 -10.02
CA ALA A 533 20.19 7.75 -9.54
C ALA A 533 20.69 8.27 -8.19
N ALA A 534 20.68 9.60 -8.00
CA ALA A 534 21.02 10.24 -6.72
C ALA A 534 20.10 9.79 -5.58
N LYS A 535 18.80 9.77 -5.84
CA LYS A 535 17.77 9.30 -4.88
C LYS A 535 17.96 7.83 -4.52
N VAL A 536 18.19 6.96 -5.50
CA VAL A 536 18.47 5.54 -5.31
C VAL A 536 19.74 5.36 -4.48
N ASN A 537 20.83 6.01 -4.86
CA ASN A 537 22.11 5.97 -4.14
C ASN A 537 21.98 6.44 -2.69
N GLY A 538 21.23 7.51 -2.44
CA GLY A 538 20.95 7.99 -1.08
C GLY A 538 20.25 6.94 -0.20
N LYS A 539 19.23 6.28 -0.74
CA LYS A 539 18.52 5.19 -0.05
C LYS A 539 19.41 3.98 0.18
N MET A 540 20.20 3.56 -0.84
CA MET A 540 21.12 2.43 -0.72
C MET A 540 22.18 2.69 0.37
N ASN A 541 22.76 3.89 0.43
CA ASN A 541 23.73 4.25 1.46
C ASN A 541 23.13 4.25 2.87
N GLN A 542 21.88 4.69 3.01
CA GLN A 542 21.15 4.57 4.29
C GLN A 542 20.99 3.11 4.71
N ARG A 543 20.67 2.21 3.80
CA ARG A 543 20.55 0.77 4.09
C ARG A 543 21.89 0.12 4.35
N LEU A 544 22.92 0.52 3.64
CA LEU A 544 24.31 0.08 3.87
C LEU A 544 24.77 0.46 5.31
N TYR A 545 24.40 1.63 5.81
CA TYR A 545 24.65 1.97 7.21
C TYR A 545 23.98 0.97 8.18
N PHE A 546 22.74 0.57 7.92
CA PHE A 546 22.06 -0.44 8.74
C PHE A 546 22.76 -1.79 8.65
N MET A 547 23.16 -2.21 7.46
CA MET A 547 23.89 -3.46 7.24
C MET A 547 25.24 -3.48 8.01
N ARG A 548 26.00 -2.38 7.98
CA ARG A 548 27.25 -2.23 8.77
C ARG A 548 26.98 -2.35 10.27
N LYS A 549 25.86 -1.81 10.77
CA LYS A 549 25.48 -1.94 12.17
C LYS A 549 25.09 -3.37 12.52
N LEU A 550 24.33 -4.07 11.69
CA LEU A 550 24.02 -5.49 11.87
C LEU A 550 25.31 -6.32 11.94
N ASN A 551 26.24 -6.10 11.04
CA ASN A 551 27.55 -6.75 11.02
C ASN A 551 28.33 -6.47 12.32
N SER A 552 28.30 -5.24 12.86
CA SER A 552 28.96 -4.91 14.13
C SER A 552 28.33 -5.59 15.36
N PHE A 553 27.14 -6.18 15.24
CA PHE A 553 26.51 -7.05 16.23
C PHE A 553 26.79 -8.54 15.96
N ASN A 554 27.66 -8.87 15.00
CA ASN A 554 28.00 -10.23 14.57
C ASN A 554 26.74 -11.03 14.16
N VAL A 555 25.82 -10.42 13.41
CA VAL A 555 24.68 -11.10 12.81
C VAL A 555 25.18 -12.09 11.76
N ASP A 556 24.54 -13.24 11.67
CA ASP A 556 24.88 -14.31 10.73
C ASP A 556 25.01 -13.81 9.28
N ASN A 557 26.01 -14.30 8.54
CA ASN A 557 26.30 -13.87 7.19
C ASN A 557 25.15 -14.18 6.21
N VAL A 558 24.46 -15.30 6.41
CA VAL A 558 23.26 -15.66 5.62
C VAL A 558 22.16 -14.60 5.77
N ILE A 559 21.97 -14.09 6.99
CA ILE A 559 20.98 -13.03 7.27
C ILE A 559 21.44 -11.69 6.69
N LEU A 560 22.72 -11.37 6.73
CA LEU A 560 23.28 -10.19 6.09
C LEU A 560 23.11 -10.23 4.57
N ALA A 561 23.30 -11.41 3.95
CA ALA A 561 23.04 -11.63 2.53
C ALA A 561 21.56 -11.44 2.19
N LEU A 562 20.63 -11.98 3.00
CA LEU A 562 19.20 -11.77 2.85
C LEU A 562 18.82 -10.27 3.00
N PHE A 563 19.44 -9.57 3.96
CA PHE A 563 19.26 -8.13 4.12
C PHE A 563 19.78 -7.35 2.91
N TYR A 564 20.92 -7.72 2.36
CA TYR A 564 21.47 -7.14 1.13
C TYR A 564 20.48 -7.26 -0.03
N GLN A 565 20.01 -8.47 -0.30
CA GLN A 565 19.06 -8.74 -1.39
C GLN A 565 17.75 -8.00 -1.20
N SER A 566 17.14 -8.11 -0.01
CA SER A 566 15.80 -7.55 0.26
C SER A 566 15.77 -6.04 0.47
N CYS A 567 16.85 -5.44 0.99
CA CYS A 567 16.84 -4.05 1.44
C CYS A 567 17.79 -3.11 0.68
N ILE A 568 18.81 -3.62 0.00
CA ILE A 568 19.77 -2.81 -0.78
C ILE A 568 19.56 -3.05 -2.26
N LEU A 569 19.68 -4.30 -2.70
CA LEU A 569 19.58 -4.67 -4.12
C LEU A 569 18.18 -4.38 -4.68
N SER A 570 17.13 -4.64 -3.89
CA SER A 570 15.74 -4.35 -4.27
C SER A 570 15.47 -2.86 -4.55
N ILE A 571 16.17 -1.94 -3.86
CA ILE A 571 16.05 -0.49 -4.11
C ILE A 571 16.63 -0.13 -5.48
N LEU A 572 17.75 -0.73 -5.84
CA LEU A 572 18.37 -0.53 -7.15
C LEU A 572 17.57 -1.18 -8.28
N ALA A 573 17.10 -2.42 -8.04
CA ALA A 573 16.34 -3.21 -9.00
C ALA A 573 14.96 -2.61 -9.35
N PHE A 574 14.40 -1.75 -8.46
CA PHE A 574 13.09 -1.16 -8.68
C PHE A 574 13.07 -0.30 -9.96
N CYS A 575 12.29 -0.75 -10.93
CA CYS A 575 12.14 -0.12 -12.25
C CYS A 575 13.49 0.15 -12.98
N LEU A 576 14.54 -0.61 -12.67
CA LEU A 576 15.86 -0.44 -13.32
C LEU A 576 15.79 -0.59 -14.85
N PRO A 577 14.96 -1.49 -15.44
CA PRO A 577 14.79 -1.57 -16.88
C PRO A 577 14.36 -0.26 -17.56
N ALA A 578 13.66 0.62 -16.85
CA ALA A 578 13.18 1.88 -17.42
C ALA A 578 14.26 2.95 -17.55
N TRP A 579 15.28 2.95 -16.67
CA TRP A 579 16.25 4.03 -16.59
C TRP A 579 17.71 3.59 -16.64
N GLY A 580 17.99 2.30 -16.39
CA GLY A 580 19.35 1.77 -16.25
C GLY A 580 20.20 1.92 -17.50
N GLY A 581 19.64 1.66 -18.68
CA GLY A 581 20.37 1.74 -19.95
C GLY A 581 20.83 3.17 -20.31
N ASN A 582 20.07 4.18 -19.87
CA ASN A 582 20.41 5.59 -20.11
C ASN A 582 21.06 6.30 -18.90
N ALA A 583 21.36 5.56 -17.82
CA ALA A 583 22.06 6.13 -16.67
C ALA A 583 23.49 6.53 -17.03
N ARG A 584 23.93 7.73 -16.61
CA ARG A 584 25.26 8.24 -16.88
C ARG A 584 26.33 7.43 -16.14
N GLU A 585 27.51 7.26 -16.73
CA GLU A 585 28.63 6.49 -16.17
C GLU A 585 29.07 6.98 -14.78
N LYS A 586 29.01 8.29 -14.53
CA LYS A 586 29.28 8.88 -13.22
C LYS A 586 28.35 8.31 -12.13
N GLU A 587 27.06 8.16 -12.45
CA GLU A 587 26.05 7.66 -11.52
C GLU A 587 26.17 6.14 -11.34
N LYS A 588 26.39 5.40 -12.42
CA LYS A 588 26.68 3.95 -12.37
C LYS A 588 27.86 3.64 -11.45
N ARG A 589 28.94 4.43 -11.54
CA ARG A 589 30.12 4.29 -10.65
C ARG A 589 29.78 4.48 -9.18
N LYS A 590 28.90 5.46 -8.83
CA LYS A 590 28.45 5.68 -7.44
C LYS A 590 27.64 4.49 -6.92
N LEU A 591 26.72 3.98 -7.72
CA LEU A 591 25.89 2.83 -7.38
C LEU A 591 26.75 1.56 -7.23
N ASN A 592 27.68 1.31 -8.15
CA ASN A 592 28.64 0.21 -8.08
C ASN A 592 29.52 0.26 -6.80
N ARG A 593 29.94 1.45 -6.34
CA ARG A 593 30.67 1.58 -5.07
C ARG A 593 29.83 1.11 -3.88
N CYS A 594 28.53 1.43 -3.87
CA CYS A 594 27.64 0.98 -2.80
C CYS A 594 27.46 -0.54 -2.82
N LEU A 595 27.25 -1.15 -4.00
CA LEU A 595 27.19 -2.60 -4.18
C LEU A 595 28.47 -3.29 -3.70
N LYS A 596 29.63 -2.84 -4.16
CA LYS A 596 30.95 -3.37 -3.73
C LYS A 596 31.12 -3.29 -2.20
N SER A 597 30.69 -2.17 -1.59
CA SER A 597 30.80 -2.00 -0.13
C SER A 597 29.86 -2.93 0.64
N ALA A 598 28.69 -3.25 0.11
CA ALA A 598 27.76 -4.19 0.70
C ALA A 598 28.25 -5.63 0.58
N CYS A 599 28.69 -6.03 -0.63
CA CYS A 599 29.19 -7.38 -0.91
C CYS A 599 30.46 -7.70 -0.11
N LYS A 600 31.34 -6.70 0.14
CA LYS A 600 32.49 -6.88 1.03
C LYS A 600 32.10 -7.29 2.45
N ILE A 601 30.94 -6.87 2.93
CA ILE A 601 30.47 -7.23 4.28
C ILE A 601 30.04 -8.69 4.36
N ILE A 602 29.46 -9.23 3.28
CA ILE A 602 28.99 -10.61 3.20
C ILE A 602 29.98 -11.57 2.53
N SER A 603 31.16 -11.07 2.15
CA SER A 603 32.20 -11.85 1.47
C SER A 603 31.75 -12.48 0.14
N GLU A 604 30.85 -11.78 -0.57
CA GLU A 604 30.36 -12.18 -1.89
C GLU A 604 30.96 -11.30 -3.01
N ASN A 605 30.98 -11.84 -4.24
CA ASN A 605 31.34 -11.06 -5.41
C ASN A 605 30.24 -10.04 -5.77
N PRO A 606 30.58 -8.76 -5.99
CA PRO A 606 29.59 -7.75 -6.31
C PRO A 606 29.05 -7.94 -7.73
N GLN A 607 27.75 -7.96 -7.88
CA GLN A 607 27.11 -7.79 -9.17
C GLN A 607 27.41 -6.38 -9.71
N ASN A 608 27.76 -6.28 -10.99
CA ASN A 608 27.90 -5.00 -11.66
C ASN A 608 26.53 -4.44 -12.02
N PHE A 609 26.36 -3.11 -11.96
CA PHE A 609 25.15 -2.40 -12.35
C PHE A 609 24.65 -2.81 -13.75
N ASP A 610 25.53 -2.84 -14.74
CA ASP A 610 25.17 -3.14 -16.13
C ASP A 610 24.72 -4.59 -16.29
N ALA A 611 25.39 -5.55 -15.64
CA ALA A 611 24.98 -6.95 -15.62
C ALA A 611 23.60 -7.14 -14.95
N LEU A 612 23.37 -6.44 -13.84
CA LEU A 612 22.07 -6.46 -13.16
C LEU A 612 20.96 -5.85 -14.05
N SER A 613 21.25 -4.72 -14.71
CA SER A 613 20.31 -4.07 -15.62
C SER A 613 19.93 -4.97 -16.78
N LEU A 614 20.93 -5.63 -17.39
CA LEU A 614 20.73 -6.59 -18.48
C LEU A 614 19.86 -7.78 -18.04
N ALA A 615 20.20 -8.40 -16.92
CA ALA A 615 19.44 -9.54 -16.39
C ALA A 615 17.97 -9.19 -16.09
N LEU A 616 17.72 -7.99 -15.53
CA LEU A 616 16.37 -7.53 -15.25
C LEU A 616 15.60 -7.18 -16.54
N CYS A 617 16.25 -6.58 -17.52
CA CYS A 617 15.67 -6.31 -18.83
C CYS A 617 15.27 -7.62 -19.54
N ALA A 618 16.16 -8.63 -19.58
CA ALA A 618 15.87 -9.94 -20.17
C ALA A 618 14.68 -10.62 -19.47
N LYS A 619 14.71 -10.67 -18.12
CA LYS A 619 13.63 -11.24 -17.33
C LYS A 619 12.29 -10.53 -17.58
N LYS A 620 12.32 -9.20 -17.75
CA LYS A 620 11.10 -8.42 -18.00
C LYS A 620 10.60 -8.60 -19.42
N LEU A 621 11.48 -8.66 -20.40
CA LEU A 621 11.12 -8.93 -21.80
C LEU A 621 10.43 -10.27 -21.93
N ASN A 622 10.95 -11.33 -21.32
CA ASN A 622 10.32 -12.65 -21.34
C ASN A 622 8.88 -12.61 -20.79
N LYS A 623 8.64 -11.88 -19.68
CA LYS A 623 7.28 -11.69 -19.14
C LYS A 623 6.36 -10.94 -20.09
N VAL A 624 6.88 -10.00 -20.87
CA VAL A 624 6.08 -9.28 -21.87
C VAL A 624 5.75 -10.21 -23.06
N ILE A 625 6.70 -11.06 -23.44
CA ILE A 625 6.50 -12.04 -24.52
C ILE A 625 5.48 -13.12 -24.14
N GLU A 626 5.48 -13.56 -22.85
CA GLU A 626 4.56 -14.56 -22.31
C GLU A 626 3.12 -14.04 -22.15
N ASP A 627 2.87 -12.75 -22.40
CA ASP A 627 1.56 -12.13 -22.17
C ASP A 627 1.16 -11.24 -23.34
N GLU A 628 0.45 -11.83 -24.30
CA GLU A 628 -0.04 -11.14 -25.50
C GLU A 628 -0.95 -9.95 -25.21
N THR A 629 -1.59 -9.94 -24.04
CA THR A 629 -2.43 -8.82 -23.59
C THR A 629 -1.61 -7.64 -23.06
N HIS A 630 -0.28 -7.78 -22.94
CA HIS A 630 0.57 -6.73 -22.41
C HIS A 630 0.64 -5.53 -23.36
N PRO A 631 0.45 -4.27 -22.92
CA PRO A 631 0.46 -3.08 -23.77
C PRO A 631 1.74 -2.88 -24.61
N LEU A 632 2.87 -3.44 -24.19
CA LEU A 632 4.12 -3.43 -24.95
C LEU A 632 4.26 -4.59 -25.93
N TYR A 633 3.43 -5.64 -25.84
CA TYR A 633 3.54 -6.83 -26.71
C TYR A 633 3.39 -6.48 -28.21
N PRO A 634 2.46 -5.61 -28.66
CA PRO A 634 2.34 -5.27 -30.07
C PRO A 634 3.57 -4.60 -30.69
N GLN A 635 4.51 -4.12 -29.88
CA GLN A 635 5.77 -3.51 -30.34
C GLN A 635 6.89 -4.54 -30.54
N ILE A 636 6.67 -5.77 -30.09
CA ILE A 636 7.61 -6.89 -30.25
C ILE A 636 7.27 -7.60 -31.55
N ARG A 637 8.25 -7.80 -32.40
CA ARG A 637 8.08 -8.49 -33.69
C ARG A 637 8.98 -9.73 -33.74
N PHE A 638 8.42 -10.79 -34.28
CA PHE A 638 9.12 -12.05 -34.51
C PHE A 638 9.36 -12.25 -36.01
N SER A 639 10.50 -12.81 -36.35
CA SER A 639 10.81 -13.24 -37.73
C SER A 639 9.94 -14.44 -38.09
N SER A 640 9.21 -14.35 -39.17
CA SER A 640 8.38 -15.46 -39.69
C SER A 640 9.19 -16.70 -40.09
N ARG A 641 10.49 -16.51 -40.44
CA ARG A 641 11.37 -17.60 -40.87
C ARG A 641 12.10 -18.29 -39.71
N SER A 642 12.56 -17.54 -38.71
CA SER A 642 13.44 -18.06 -37.64
C SER A 642 12.78 -18.07 -36.25
N GLY A 643 11.61 -17.48 -36.11
CA GLY A 643 10.98 -17.26 -34.80
C GLY A 643 11.74 -16.32 -33.85
N LYS A 644 12.90 -15.80 -34.28
CA LYS A 644 13.72 -14.89 -33.45
C LYS A 644 13.12 -13.50 -33.40
N LEU A 645 13.43 -12.77 -32.32
CA LEU A 645 13.06 -11.37 -32.16
C LEU A 645 13.71 -10.50 -33.24
N ILE A 646 12.92 -9.60 -33.82
CA ILE A 646 13.40 -8.61 -34.78
C ILE A 646 13.89 -7.38 -34.02
N HIS A 647 15.13 -6.95 -34.27
CA HIS A 647 15.70 -5.75 -33.66
C HIS A 647 14.91 -4.50 -34.05
N ILE A 648 14.62 -3.66 -33.05
CA ILE A 648 13.97 -2.36 -33.26
C ILE A 648 15.01 -1.40 -33.84
N ARG A 649 14.73 -0.82 -35.01
CA ARG A 649 15.55 0.24 -35.61
C ARG A 649 15.41 1.51 -34.77
N THR A 650 16.53 2.10 -34.41
CA THR A 650 16.60 3.31 -33.58
C THR A 650 17.49 4.34 -34.23
N ARG A 651 17.08 5.61 -34.24
CA ARG A 651 17.87 6.72 -34.74
C ARG A 651 18.77 7.33 -33.68
N THR A 652 18.28 7.37 -32.45
CA THR A 652 18.97 8.02 -31.32
C THR A 652 19.55 6.98 -30.35
N VAL A 653 20.72 7.26 -29.80
CA VAL A 653 21.35 6.43 -28.73
C VAL A 653 20.42 6.30 -27.52
N ARG A 654 19.66 7.34 -27.22
CA ARG A 654 18.72 7.37 -26.09
C ARG A 654 17.62 6.32 -26.27
N PHE A 655 17.01 6.21 -27.45
CA PHE A 655 16.04 5.17 -27.74
C PHE A 655 16.68 3.79 -27.81
N SER A 656 17.85 3.67 -28.43
CA SER A 656 18.62 2.42 -28.51
C SER A 656 18.93 1.80 -27.13
N ASN A 657 19.16 2.64 -26.12
CA ASN A 657 19.44 2.22 -24.75
C ASN A 657 18.16 2.13 -23.86
N SER A 658 16.98 2.43 -24.40
CA SER A 658 15.72 2.22 -23.67
C SER A 658 15.35 0.74 -23.60
N PHE A 659 14.39 0.39 -22.76
CA PHE A 659 14.08 -1.00 -22.39
C PHE A 659 13.92 -1.95 -23.58
N LEU A 660 12.98 -1.71 -24.50
CA LEU A 660 12.67 -2.66 -25.58
C LEU A 660 13.83 -2.85 -26.55
N PRO A 661 14.40 -1.79 -27.19
CA PRO A 661 15.52 -1.97 -28.08
C PRO A 661 16.76 -2.60 -27.41
N PHE A 662 17.02 -2.18 -26.15
CA PHE A 662 18.15 -2.73 -25.37
C PHE A 662 17.94 -4.20 -25.04
N ALA A 663 16.77 -4.57 -24.54
CA ALA A 663 16.48 -5.95 -24.15
C ALA A 663 16.44 -6.89 -25.35
N ILE A 664 15.81 -6.49 -26.48
CA ILE A 664 15.72 -7.29 -27.70
C ILE A 664 17.11 -7.51 -28.31
N ARG A 665 17.96 -6.47 -28.35
CA ARG A 665 19.32 -6.58 -28.91
C ARG A 665 20.22 -7.56 -28.13
N ASN A 666 19.96 -7.70 -26.82
CA ASN A 666 20.74 -8.55 -25.93
C ASN A 666 19.97 -9.82 -25.51
N HIS A 667 18.88 -10.15 -26.21
CA HIS A 667 18.15 -11.40 -26.00
C HIS A 667 18.83 -12.50 -26.80
N GLU A 668 19.27 -13.54 -26.12
CA GLU A 668 19.87 -14.73 -26.71
C GLU A 668 18.84 -15.72 -27.26
#